data_5a4b28de4daa35caa02e7efa137d78a8
#
_entry.id   5a4b28de4daa35caa02e7efa137d78a8
#
_cell.length_a   1.000
_cell.length_b   1.000
_cell.length_c   1.000
_cell.angle_alpha   90.00
_cell.angle_beta   90.00
_cell.angle_gamma   90.00
#
_symmetry.space_group_name_H-M   'P 1'
#
loop_
_entity.id
_entity.type
_entity.pdbx_description
1 polymer ?
#
loop_
_entity_poly.entity_id
_entity_poly.type
_entity_poly.pdbx_seq_one_letter_code
_entity_poly.pdbx_strand_id
1 'polypeptide(L)'
;MAAKKRVVIRNHSAEANLFARRTFITFAGIIILSLVLFSNVYNLQVSSYQKYQTRSNSNRIKLLPVAPNRGLIYDRNGVLLADNTPVYSLEVIPEQVNDIKKRLSEVSQLLDISQEKQDKLLQAMKSKRRFKPIELYSRLSDQQVALFSVSQHKFPGFFIDARLKRYYPFAELTTHSLGYVARINGRDSLALEQQGLAENYAATRNIGKRGLERYYQDILHGTIGHQEVEINNQGRIIRTLDFTPPIPGKDLTLTLDIELQMIAKRALSGKRGAIVAIDPRDGGVLAMYSNPSFDGNLFVHGISSKKYKKLLAPKSNKPLLNRALQGYPPASTIKPLLAITGLDAGVITPETEIYDPGFYQLPGIETKRRDWKKWGHGKVDLTKSLEQSCNVYYYDLAYKLGITRISQMMRKFGFGEYTGIDLHEESRAIMPSIEWKRARYNKPWYTGETLSVGIGQSYWSVTPLQLSQALSILVNKGEIKVPHLLKATTEVVINDKDASTAQTIVTEYVVDEKQPIILKDQHSWDLVLDGLHNTVQKFGATGYAAFKGSKYDAAGKTGSAQTANIEQGEEYDASQVKESKRDNAMFIAFAPYENPEIVIAVAIENVAEGGGGANAGPVARQIMDQYFGDREIISKDPRKHPHHSNDFHQKIKNTAGNH
;
A
#
# COMPACT_ATOMS: atom_id res chain seq x y z
N MET A 1 -90.92 76.21 1.45
CA MET A 1 -90.15 75.96 0.23
C MET A 1 -90.18 74.48 -0.11
N ALA A 2 -90.92 74.12 -1.19
CA ALA A 2 -91.13 72.72 -1.58
C ALA A 2 -89.99 72.28 -2.53
N ALA A 3 -89.28 71.24 -2.19
CA ALA A 3 -88.25 70.68 -3.03
C ALA A 3 -88.86 69.90 -4.20
N LYS A 4 -88.62 70.37 -5.47
CA LYS A 4 -89.05 69.67 -6.69
C LYS A 4 -88.28 68.34 -6.79
N LYS A 5 -88.99 67.18 -6.66
CA LYS A 5 -88.49 65.87 -7.06
C LYS A 5 -88.22 65.86 -8.57
N ARG A 6 -86.98 65.72 -8.96
CA ARG A 6 -86.64 65.43 -10.36
C ARG A 6 -87.10 64.00 -10.70
N VAL A 7 -87.99 63.90 -11.66
CA VAL A 7 -88.37 62.60 -12.22
C VAL A 7 -87.29 62.18 -13.16
N VAL A 8 -86.57 61.14 -12.80
CA VAL A 8 -85.56 60.55 -13.73
C VAL A 8 -86.33 59.69 -14.72
N ILE A 9 -86.41 60.14 -15.97
CA ILE A 9 -86.95 59.35 -17.07
C ILE A 9 -85.94 58.20 -17.34
N ARG A 10 -86.25 57.02 -16.88
CA ARG A 10 -85.47 55.81 -17.19
C ARG A 10 -85.79 55.37 -18.63
N ASN A 11 -84.78 55.41 -19.49
CA ASN A 11 -84.90 54.88 -20.84
C ASN A 11 -84.57 53.38 -20.82
N HIS A 12 -85.60 52.57 -20.55
CA HIS A 12 -85.49 51.12 -20.40
C HIS A 12 -84.89 50.41 -21.64
N SER A 13 -85.08 50.94 -22.84
CA SER A 13 -84.54 50.39 -24.08
C SER A 13 -83.05 50.66 -24.19
N ALA A 14 -82.53 51.82 -23.78
CA ALA A 14 -81.14 52.14 -23.76
C ALA A 14 -80.35 51.34 -22.68
N GLU A 15 -80.98 51.17 -21.48
CA GLU A 15 -80.39 50.31 -20.42
C GLU A 15 -80.36 48.84 -20.83
N ALA A 16 -81.47 48.32 -21.47
CA ALA A 16 -81.52 46.93 -21.96
C ALA A 16 -80.45 46.67 -23.03
N ASN A 17 -80.21 47.60 -23.96
CA ASN A 17 -79.18 47.49 -24.98
C ASN A 17 -77.74 47.55 -24.38
N LEU A 18 -77.60 48.36 -23.33
CA LEU A 18 -76.33 48.47 -22.64
C LEU A 18 -75.99 47.16 -21.88
N PHE A 19 -76.97 46.59 -21.22
CA PHE A 19 -76.85 45.30 -20.56
C PHE A 19 -76.60 44.16 -21.56
N ALA A 20 -77.39 44.09 -22.63
CA ALA A 20 -77.16 43.10 -23.70
C ALA A 20 -75.76 43.17 -24.31
N ARG A 21 -75.27 44.36 -24.56
CA ARG A 21 -73.90 44.56 -25.07
C ARG A 21 -72.85 44.14 -24.08
N ARG A 22 -73.02 44.47 -22.81
CA ARG A 22 -72.08 44.03 -21.74
C ARG A 22 -72.10 42.52 -21.60
N THR A 23 -73.31 41.90 -21.58
CA THR A 23 -73.48 40.44 -21.49
C THR A 23 -72.80 39.74 -22.69
N PHE A 24 -72.99 40.29 -23.91
CA PHE A 24 -72.37 39.72 -25.09
C PHE A 24 -70.87 39.83 -25.05
N ILE A 25 -70.32 40.97 -24.58
CA ILE A 25 -68.86 41.15 -24.44
C ILE A 25 -68.28 40.20 -23.39
N THR A 26 -68.98 40.06 -22.25
CA THR A 26 -68.53 39.12 -21.17
C THR A 26 -68.64 37.67 -21.61
N PHE A 27 -69.69 37.30 -22.33
CA PHE A 27 -69.87 35.96 -22.88
C PHE A 27 -68.81 35.65 -23.97
N ALA A 28 -68.51 36.58 -24.86
CA ALA A 28 -67.43 36.46 -25.85
C ALA A 28 -66.05 36.33 -25.16
N GLY A 29 -65.81 37.09 -24.09
CA GLY A 29 -64.61 37.01 -23.28
C GLY A 29 -64.47 35.63 -22.60
N ILE A 30 -65.53 35.08 -22.04
CA ILE A 30 -65.56 33.73 -21.45
C ILE A 30 -65.27 32.67 -22.52
N ILE A 31 -65.85 32.75 -23.70
CA ILE A 31 -65.60 31.81 -24.81
C ILE A 31 -64.14 31.87 -25.21
N ILE A 32 -63.57 33.06 -25.39
CA ILE A 32 -62.16 33.22 -25.76
C ILE A 32 -61.23 32.61 -24.69
N LEU A 33 -61.47 32.91 -23.42
CA LEU A 33 -60.72 32.34 -22.32
C LEU A 33 -60.88 30.82 -22.25
N SER A 34 -62.08 30.27 -22.48
CA SER A 34 -62.31 28.82 -22.55
C SER A 34 -61.56 28.17 -23.73
N LEU A 35 -61.54 28.80 -24.88
CA LEU A 35 -60.80 28.32 -26.05
C LEU A 35 -59.28 28.35 -25.82
N VAL A 36 -58.74 29.37 -25.15
CA VAL A 36 -57.34 29.45 -24.75
C VAL A 36 -57.03 28.33 -23.74
N LEU A 37 -57.90 28.13 -22.76
CA LEU A 37 -57.74 27.05 -21.77
C LEU A 37 -57.77 25.69 -22.46
N PHE A 38 -58.75 25.45 -23.33
CA PHE A 38 -58.88 24.20 -24.07
C PHE A 38 -57.67 23.93 -25.00
N SER A 39 -57.21 24.95 -25.70
CA SER A 39 -56.01 24.87 -26.51
C SER A 39 -54.76 24.51 -25.68
N ASN A 40 -54.64 25.14 -24.51
CA ASN A 40 -53.53 24.84 -23.59
C ASN A 40 -53.60 23.41 -23.02
N VAL A 41 -54.81 22.98 -22.64
CA VAL A 41 -55.04 21.60 -22.19
C VAL A 41 -54.76 20.58 -23.30
N TYR A 42 -55.22 20.86 -24.51
CA TYR A 42 -54.95 20.03 -25.70
C TYR A 42 -53.44 19.95 -25.97
N ASN A 43 -52.72 21.06 -25.94
CA ASN A 43 -51.28 21.07 -26.11
C ASN A 43 -50.56 20.24 -25.00
N LEU A 44 -50.94 20.37 -23.75
CA LEU A 44 -50.37 19.62 -22.63
C LEU A 44 -50.67 18.14 -22.68
N GLN A 45 -51.94 17.76 -23.00
CA GLN A 45 -52.42 16.36 -22.88
C GLN A 45 -52.30 15.56 -24.19
N VAL A 46 -52.21 16.21 -25.36
CA VAL A 46 -52.11 15.51 -26.64
C VAL A 46 -50.80 15.82 -27.35
N SER A 47 -50.53 17.09 -27.71
CA SER A 47 -49.38 17.42 -28.54
C SER A 47 -48.04 17.26 -27.79
N SER A 48 -48.02 17.58 -26.52
CA SER A 48 -46.82 17.51 -25.69
C SER A 48 -46.85 16.36 -24.66
N TYR A 49 -47.80 15.43 -24.75
CA TYR A 49 -48.00 14.34 -23.80
C TYR A 49 -46.75 13.53 -23.56
N GLN A 50 -46.12 13.02 -24.60
CA GLN A 50 -44.90 12.20 -24.48
C GLN A 50 -43.76 12.97 -23.81
N LYS A 51 -43.61 14.26 -24.15
CA LYS A 51 -42.58 15.12 -23.53
C LYS A 51 -42.80 15.32 -22.04
N TYR A 52 -44.03 15.58 -21.62
CA TYR A 52 -44.34 15.78 -20.21
C TYR A 52 -44.38 14.47 -19.44
N GLN A 53 -44.83 13.38 -20.06
CA GLN A 53 -44.77 12.04 -19.50
C GLN A 53 -43.32 11.60 -19.26
N THR A 54 -42.42 11.80 -20.24
CA THR A 54 -40.99 11.54 -20.10
C THR A 54 -40.37 12.36 -18.97
N ARG A 55 -40.67 13.66 -18.90
CA ARG A 55 -40.22 14.51 -17.78
C ARG A 55 -40.79 14.09 -16.43
N SER A 56 -42.04 13.70 -16.37
CA SER A 56 -42.68 13.18 -15.14
C SER A 56 -42.01 11.87 -14.71
N ASN A 57 -41.77 10.96 -15.65
CA ASN A 57 -41.09 9.70 -15.38
C ASN A 57 -39.64 9.94 -14.95
N SER A 58 -38.90 10.82 -15.62
CA SER A 58 -37.52 11.19 -15.26
C SER A 58 -37.43 11.85 -13.86
N ASN A 59 -38.46 12.58 -13.45
CA ASN A 59 -38.50 13.16 -12.11
C ASN A 59 -38.93 12.16 -11.05
N ARG A 60 -39.63 11.08 -11.42
CA ARG A 60 -40.18 10.07 -10.53
C ARG A 60 -39.24 8.87 -10.39
N ILE A 61 -38.49 8.53 -11.43
CA ILE A 61 -37.55 7.43 -11.44
C ILE A 61 -36.14 7.96 -11.16
N LYS A 62 -35.45 7.32 -10.22
CA LYS A 62 -34.07 7.66 -9.88
C LYS A 62 -33.22 6.41 -9.86
N LEU A 63 -32.08 6.50 -10.53
CA LEU A 63 -31.02 5.48 -10.50
C LEU A 63 -30.17 5.69 -9.24
N LEU A 64 -30.16 4.71 -8.34
CA LEU A 64 -29.32 4.69 -7.16
C LEU A 64 -28.15 3.74 -7.40
N PRO A 65 -26.92 4.23 -7.29
CA PRO A 65 -25.75 3.39 -7.46
C PRO A 65 -25.56 2.45 -6.25
N VAL A 66 -25.21 1.18 -6.55
CA VAL A 66 -24.94 0.14 -5.54
C VAL A 66 -23.47 -0.25 -5.62
N ALA A 67 -22.73 -0.08 -4.53
CA ALA A 67 -21.30 -0.36 -4.48
C ALA A 67 -21.01 -1.86 -4.64
N PRO A 68 -20.00 -2.25 -5.43
CA PRO A 68 -19.55 -3.63 -5.49
C PRO A 68 -18.83 -4.05 -4.20
N ASN A 69 -18.80 -5.35 -3.94
CA ASN A 69 -17.93 -5.91 -2.91
C ASN A 69 -16.50 -5.90 -3.42
N ARG A 70 -15.59 -5.39 -2.59
CA ARG A 70 -14.16 -5.36 -2.92
C ARG A 70 -13.59 -6.78 -2.86
N GLY A 71 -12.75 -7.17 -3.81
CA GLY A 71 -12.06 -8.46 -3.82
C GLY A 71 -11.27 -8.72 -2.55
N LEU A 72 -11.17 -9.96 -2.13
CA LEU A 72 -10.41 -10.42 -0.98
C LEU A 72 -8.92 -10.53 -1.33
N ILE A 73 -8.05 -10.57 -0.32
CA ILE A 73 -6.62 -10.77 -0.54
C ILE A 73 -6.14 -11.92 0.33
N TYR A 74 -5.51 -12.91 -0.28
CA TYR A 74 -4.98 -14.11 0.35
C TYR A 74 -3.45 -14.16 0.22
N ASP A 75 -2.80 -14.83 1.16
CA ASP A 75 -1.39 -15.20 1.03
C ASP A 75 -1.23 -16.41 0.06
N ARG A 76 0.02 -16.83 -0.18
CA ARG A 76 0.35 -17.97 -1.05
C ARG A 76 -0.26 -19.30 -0.61
N ASN A 77 -0.59 -19.43 0.67
CA ASN A 77 -1.13 -20.65 1.30
C ASN A 77 -2.66 -20.59 1.47
N GLY A 78 -3.30 -19.50 1.01
CA GLY A 78 -4.75 -19.28 1.11
C GLY A 78 -5.20 -18.70 2.46
N VAL A 79 -4.29 -18.10 3.24
CA VAL A 79 -4.63 -17.37 4.48
C VAL A 79 -5.17 -15.99 4.11
N LEU A 80 -6.32 -15.62 4.66
CA LEU A 80 -7.00 -14.36 4.36
C LEU A 80 -6.26 -13.17 5.00
N LEU A 81 -5.70 -12.27 4.17
CA LEU A 81 -4.93 -11.10 4.58
C LEU A 81 -5.76 -9.81 4.59
N ALA A 82 -6.79 -9.73 3.76
CA ALA A 82 -7.70 -8.60 3.74
C ALA A 82 -9.13 -9.07 3.45
N ASP A 83 -10.04 -8.76 4.36
CA ASP A 83 -11.44 -9.17 4.38
C ASP A 83 -12.37 -7.96 4.25
N ASN A 84 -13.66 -8.21 4.01
CA ASN A 84 -14.72 -7.23 4.07
C ASN A 84 -15.69 -7.63 5.19
N THR A 85 -15.56 -7.01 6.35
CA THR A 85 -16.38 -7.32 7.51
C THR A 85 -17.58 -6.39 7.62
N PRO A 86 -18.77 -6.88 8.02
CA PRO A 86 -19.91 -6.02 8.29
C PRO A 86 -19.60 -5.10 9.48
N VAL A 87 -19.81 -3.82 9.28
CA VAL A 87 -19.71 -2.81 10.32
C VAL A 87 -21.04 -2.13 10.45
N TYR A 88 -21.61 -2.17 11.63
CA TYR A 88 -22.88 -1.57 11.96
C TYR A 88 -22.68 -0.11 12.33
N SER A 89 -23.41 0.78 11.66
CA SER A 89 -23.45 2.21 11.97
C SER A 89 -24.86 2.62 12.41
N LEU A 90 -24.93 3.54 13.37
CA LEU A 90 -26.19 4.18 13.72
C LEU A 90 -26.40 5.36 12.79
N GLU A 91 -27.48 5.35 12.04
CA GLU A 91 -27.89 6.45 11.16
C GLU A 91 -29.22 7.05 11.61
N VAL A 92 -29.43 8.32 11.25
CA VAL A 92 -30.69 9.02 11.53
C VAL A 92 -31.20 9.75 10.29
N ILE A 93 -32.50 9.67 10.03
CA ILE A 93 -33.19 10.52 9.06
C ILE A 93 -33.87 11.64 9.84
N PRO A 94 -33.31 12.86 9.84
CA PRO A 94 -33.75 13.94 10.72
C PRO A 94 -35.21 14.35 10.55
N GLU A 95 -35.78 14.16 9.37
CA GLU A 95 -37.16 14.47 9.06
C GLU A 95 -38.15 13.54 9.77
N GLN A 96 -37.75 12.32 10.09
CA GLN A 96 -38.58 11.31 10.74
C GLN A 96 -38.52 11.39 12.27
N VAL A 97 -37.72 12.33 12.81
CA VAL A 97 -37.52 12.45 14.26
C VAL A 97 -38.18 13.72 14.79
N ASN A 98 -39.17 13.54 15.67
CA ASN A 98 -39.72 14.64 16.45
C ASN A 98 -38.76 14.98 17.59
N ASP A 99 -38.45 16.28 17.78
CA ASP A 99 -37.48 16.77 18.78
C ASP A 99 -36.11 16.03 18.71
N ILE A 100 -35.42 16.27 17.63
CA ILE A 100 -34.12 15.59 17.33
C ILE A 100 -33.09 15.74 18.45
N LYS A 101 -33.07 16.87 19.17
CA LYS A 101 -32.08 17.10 20.26
C LYS A 101 -32.35 16.16 21.43
N LYS A 102 -33.60 16.06 21.86
CA LYS A 102 -34.01 15.18 22.96
C LYS A 102 -33.78 13.71 22.60
N ARG A 103 -34.27 13.27 21.42
CA ARG A 103 -34.11 11.88 20.97
C ARG A 103 -32.65 11.49 20.75
N LEU A 104 -31.82 12.41 20.24
CA LEU A 104 -30.40 12.20 20.10
C LEU A 104 -29.71 12.01 21.45
N SER A 105 -30.08 12.78 22.46
CA SER A 105 -29.55 12.64 23.83
C SER A 105 -29.97 11.27 24.43
N GLU A 106 -31.23 10.86 24.29
CA GLU A 106 -31.74 9.57 24.78
C GLU A 106 -31.00 8.38 24.12
N VAL A 107 -30.85 8.38 22.78
CA VAL A 107 -30.12 7.33 22.05
C VAL A 107 -28.63 7.33 22.42
N SER A 108 -28.05 8.51 22.59
CA SER A 108 -26.65 8.64 22.96
C SER A 108 -26.38 8.12 24.37
N GLN A 109 -27.29 8.34 25.28
CA GLN A 109 -27.22 7.80 26.64
C GLN A 109 -27.38 6.28 26.63
N LEU A 110 -28.31 5.74 25.83
CA LEU A 110 -28.50 4.29 25.66
C LEU A 110 -27.23 3.58 25.15
N LEU A 111 -26.51 4.21 24.22
CA LEU A 111 -25.38 3.62 23.52
C LEU A 111 -24.00 4.12 23.99
N ASP A 112 -23.97 4.91 25.09
CA ASP A 112 -22.75 5.53 25.63
C ASP A 112 -21.98 6.34 24.56
N ILE A 113 -22.69 7.19 23.81
CA ILE A 113 -22.12 8.05 22.78
C ILE A 113 -21.75 9.41 23.39
N SER A 114 -20.50 9.81 23.25
CA SER A 114 -19.98 11.06 23.82
C SER A 114 -20.69 12.31 23.28
N GLN A 115 -20.78 13.35 24.12
CA GLN A 115 -21.36 14.65 23.78
C GLN A 115 -20.70 15.29 22.54
N GLU A 116 -19.38 15.15 22.40
CA GLU A 116 -18.63 15.67 21.25
C GLU A 116 -19.16 15.12 19.90
N LYS A 117 -19.56 13.84 19.89
CA LYS A 117 -20.13 13.22 18.67
C LYS A 117 -21.54 13.71 18.41
N GLN A 118 -22.33 13.93 19.44
CA GLN A 118 -23.69 14.51 19.31
C GLN A 118 -23.61 15.92 18.71
N ASP A 119 -22.69 16.77 19.19
CA ASP A 119 -22.50 18.13 18.70
C ASP A 119 -22.04 18.15 17.23
N LYS A 120 -21.13 17.26 16.85
CA LYS A 120 -20.72 17.07 15.44
C LYS A 120 -21.88 16.68 14.55
N LEU A 121 -22.76 15.79 15.00
CA LEU A 121 -23.97 15.42 14.27
C LEU A 121 -24.90 16.62 14.07
N LEU A 122 -25.20 17.35 15.14
CA LEU A 122 -26.07 18.52 15.07
C LEU A 122 -25.51 19.60 14.12
N GLN A 123 -24.19 19.74 14.03
CA GLN A 123 -23.54 20.61 13.04
C GLN A 123 -23.68 20.05 11.61
N ALA A 124 -23.46 18.74 11.41
CA ALA A 124 -23.58 18.10 10.12
C ALA A 124 -25.02 18.16 9.56
N MET A 125 -26.02 18.14 10.43
CA MET A 125 -27.43 18.26 10.04
C MET A 125 -27.77 19.63 9.45
N LYS A 126 -27.06 20.69 9.81
CA LYS A 126 -27.30 22.05 9.28
C LYS A 126 -26.97 22.16 7.79
N SER A 127 -26.03 21.35 7.29
CA SER A 127 -25.53 21.38 5.91
C SER A 127 -26.11 20.30 5.00
N LYS A 128 -26.88 19.34 5.55
CA LYS A 128 -27.42 18.21 4.79
C LYS A 128 -28.93 18.29 4.63
N ARG A 129 -29.45 17.69 3.56
CA ARG A 129 -30.92 17.58 3.34
C ARG A 129 -31.53 16.67 4.41
N ARG A 130 -32.60 17.12 5.05
CA ARG A 130 -33.20 16.47 6.23
C ARG A 130 -33.80 15.08 5.98
N PHE A 131 -34.11 14.74 4.74
CA PHE A 131 -34.63 13.42 4.35
C PHE A 131 -33.50 12.39 4.06
N LYS A 132 -32.21 12.80 4.01
CA LYS A 132 -31.11 11.88 3.80
C LYS A 132 -30.61 11.32 5.13
N PRO A 133 -30.26 10.02 5.17
CA PRO A 133 -29.59 9.44 6.33
C PRO A 133 -28.30 10.17 6.68
N ILE A 134 -28.08 10.38 7.95
CA ILE A 134 -26.87 10.97 8.51
C ILE A 134 -26.29 10.01 9.54
N GLU A 135 -25.04 9.60 9.33
CA GLU A 135 -24.30 8.73 10.25
C GLU A 135 -24.01 9.46 11.56
N LEU A 136 -24.52 8.92 12.66
CA LEU A 136 -24.29 9.38 14.03
C LEU A 136 -23.06 8.69 14.65
N TYR A 137 -22.95 7.38 14.42
CA TYR A 137 -21.91 6.55 15.00
C TYR A 137 -21.46 5.50 13.98
N SER A 138 -20.17 5.46 13.66
CA SER A 138 -19.62 4.70 12.54
C SER A 138 -19.28 3.24 12.86
N ARG A 139 -19.34 2.83 14.11
CA ARG A 139 -19.01 1.47 14.54
C ARG A 139 -19.68 1.13 15.86
N LEU A 140 -20.81 0.47 15.80
CA LEU A 140 -21.46 -0.12 16.94
C LEU A 140 -20.80 -1.47 17.29
N SER A 141 -20.67 -1.76 18.58
CA SER A 141 -20.35 -3.11 19.05
C SER A 141 -21.59 -4.00 18.94
N ASP A 142 -21.40 -5.33 18.93
CA ASP A 142 -22.50 -6.28 18.88
C ASP A 142 -23.47 -6.06 20.05
N GLN A 143 -22.96 -5.71 21.22
CA GLN A 143 -23.75 -5.36 22.39
C GLN A 143 -24.59 -4.09 22.15
N GLN A 144 -24.01 -3.04 21.52
CA GLN A 144 -24.74 -1.83 21.18
C GLN A 144 -25.80 -2.08 20.09
N VAL A 145 -25.48 -2.95 19.11
CA VAL A 145 -26.44 -3.38 18.09
C VAL A 145 -27.64 -4.09 18.73
N ALA A 146 -27.38 -5.06 19.61
CA ALA A 146 -28.42 -5.79 20.31
C ALA A 146 -29.29 -4.85 21.18
N LEU A 147 -28.63 -3.96 21.95
CA LEU A 147 -29.31 -3.01 22.83
C LEU A 147 -30.22 -2.02 22.05
N PHE A 148 -29.72 -1.50 20.93
CA PHE A 148 -30.50 -0.60 20.09
C PHE A 148 -31.61 -1.35 19.37
N SER A 149 -31.39 -2.55 18.84
CA SER A 149 -32.38 -3.33 18.11
C SER A 149 -33.62 -3.62 18.98
N VAL A 150 -33.42 -3.98 20.25
CA VAL A 150 -34.52 -4.17 21.22
C VAL A 150 -35.29 -2.85 21.48
N SER A 151 -34.58 -1.73 21.46
CA SER A 151 -35.13 -0.41 21.77
C SER A 151 -35.57 0.40 20.55
N GLN A 152 -35.36 -0.10 19.33
CA GLN A 152 -35.55 0.63 18.07
C GLN A 152 -36.96 1.23 17.92
N HIS A 153 -38.00 0.53 18.42
CA HIS A 153 -39.39 1.00 18.38
C HIS A 153 -39.61 2.33 19.12
N LYS A 154 -38.73 2.69 20.08
CA LYS A 154 -38.75 3.96 20.83
C LYS A 154 -38.10 5.12 20.07
N PHE A 155 -37.35 4.84 19.01
CA PHE A 155 -36.51 5.81 18.29
C PHE A 155 -36.85 5.85 16.79
N PRO A 156 -38.08 6.29 16.42
CA PRO A 156 -38.45 6.42 15.02
C PRO A 156 -37.48 7.37 14.31
N GLY A 157 -37.07 7.00 13.08
CA GLY A 157 -36.06 7.75 12.30
C GLY A 157 -34.60 7.43 12.59
N PHE A 158 -34.31 6.66 13.65
CA PHE A 158 -33.01 6.07 13.88
C PHE A 158 -33.02 4.61 13.43
N PHE A 159 -31.92 4.17 12.79
CA PHE A 159 -31.79 2.78 12.34
C PHE A 159 -30.31 2.38 12.28
N ILE A 160 -30.10 1.07 12.32
CA ILE A 160 -28.78 0.48 12.11
C ILE A 160 -28.61 0.22 10.61
N ASP A 161 -27.53 0.72 10.05
CA ASP A 161 -27.09 0.43 8.69
C ASP A 161 -25.87 -0.48 8.73
N ALA A 162 -25.95 -1.62 8.05
CA ALA A 162 -24.87 -2.60 7.96
C ALA A 162 -24.14 -2.41 6.62
N ARG A 163 -22.83 -2.13 6.69
CA ARG A 163 -22.00 -1.98 5.49
C ARG A 163 -20.74 -2.79 5.62
N LEU A 164 -20.33 -3.40 4.52
CA LEU A 164 -19.03 -4.04 4.45
C LEU A 164 -17.92 -2.98 4.47
N LYS A 165 -16.96 -3.15 5.36
CA LYS A 165 -15.75 -2.34 5.43
C LYS A 165 -14.55 -3.23 5.38
N ARG A 166 -13.50 -2.75 4.70
CA ARG A 166 -12.22 -3.45 4.60
C ARG A 166 -11.64 -3.69 5.99
N TYR A 167 -11.12 -4.88 6.22
CA TYR A 167 -10.48 -5.29 7.46
C TYR A 167 -9.19 -6.06 7.16
N TYR A 168 -8.12 -5.75 7.89
CA TYR A 168 -6.81 -6.39 7.79
C TYR A 168 -6.53 -7.18 9.07
N PRO A 169 -6.74 -8.52 9.07
CA PRO A 169 -6.58 -9.36 10.26
C PRO A 169 -5.20 -9.27 10.90
N PHE A 170 -4.16 -9.15 10.08
CA PHE A 170 -2.77 -9.09 10.51
C PHE A 170 -2.24 -7.66 10.75
N ALA A 171 -3.11 -6.66 10.72
CA ALA A 171 -2.83 -5.27 11.10
C ALA A 171 -1.47 -4.76 10.57
N GLU A 172 -0.54 -4.36 11.48
CA GLU A 172 0.77 -3.81 11.11
C GLU A 172 1.71 -4.77 10.37
N LEU A 173 1.43 -6.08 10.40
CA LEU A 173 2.30 -7.08 9.78
C LEU A 173 2.35 -6.97 8.26
N THR A 174 1.23 -6.60 7.64
CA THR A 174 1.07 -6.59 6.18
C THR A 174 0.90 -5.20 5.59
N THR A 175 0.80 -4.15 6.42
CA THR A 175 0.42 -2.81 5.97
C THR A 175 1.37 -2.22 4.91
N HIS A 176 2.66 -2.50 4.98
CA HIS A 176 3.63 -1.96 4.01
C HIS A 176 3.60 -2.66 2.65
N SER A 177 3.07 -3.89 2.58
CA SER A 177 2.88 -4.64 1.34
C SER A 177 1.46 -4.44 0.79
N LEU A 178 0.44 -4.77 1.60
CA LEU A 178 -0.95 -4.63 1.19
C LEU A 178 -1.38 -3.17 1.05
N GLY A 179 -0.84 -2.30 1.87
CA GLY A 179 -1.36 -0.94 2.00
C GLY A 179 -2.65 -0.88 2.81
N TYR A 180 -3.52 0.06 2.48
CA TYR A 180 -4.82 0.23 3.12
C TYR A 180 -5.76 1.05 2.25
N VAL A 181 -7.07 0.89 2.48
CA VAL A 181 -8.09 1.75 1.92
C VAL A 181 -8.43 2.89 2.90
N ALA A 182 -8.74 4.06 2.37
CA ALA A 182 -9.27 5.17 3.17
C ALA A 182 -10.26 5.98 2.34
N ARG A 183 -10.96 6.91 3.01
CA ARG A 183 -12.01 7.73 2.40
C ARG A 183 -11.50 8.47 1.16
N ILE A 184 -12.31 8.45 0.11
CA ILE A 184 -12.11 9.24 -1.11
C ILE A 184 -12.07 10.73 -0.72
N ASN A 185 -11.00 11.42 -1.09
CA ASN A 185 -10.83 12.85 -0.88
C ASN A 185 -10.96 13.63 -2.20
N GLY A 186 -10.88 14.97 -2.15
CA GLY A 186 -11.05 15.80 -3.34
C GLY A 186 -10.02 15.54 -4.45
N ARG A 187 -8.78 15.12 -4.11
CA ARG A 187 -7.76 14.75 -5.12
C ARG A 187 -8.11 13.43 -5.78
N ASP A 188 -8.59 12.47 -5.01
CA ASP A 188 -9.02 11.18 -5.57
C ASP A 188 -10.22 11.37 -6.50
N SER A 189 -11.22 12.19 -6.09
CA SER A 189 -12.39 12.48 -6.92
C SER A 189 -12.00 13.10 -8.25
N LEU A 190 -11.09 14.07 -8.23
CA LEU A 190 -10.59 14.70 -9.44
C LEU A 190 -9.86 13.71 -10.35
N ALA A 191 -9.05 12.82 -9.78
CA ALA A 191 -8.34 11.79 -10.56
C ALA A 191 -9.32 10.79 -11.19
N LEU A 192 -10.36 10.36 -10.45
CA LEU A 192 -11.41 9.48 -10.97
C LEU A 192 -12.23 10.15 -12.10
N GLU A 193 -12.52 11.45 -11.99
CA GLU A 193 -13.17 12.23 -13.05
C GLU A 193 -12.30 12.29 -14.31
N GLN A 194 -11.00 12.56 -14.16
CA GLN A 194 -10.05 12.62 -15.28
C GLN A 194 -9.89 11.27 -15.99
N GLN A 195 -10.03 10.17 -15.25
CA GLN A 195 -9.97 8.80 -15.78
C GLN A 195 -11.33 8.29 -16.33
N GLY A 196 -12.41 9.06 -16.20
CA GLY A 196 -13.76 8.64 -16.61
C GLY A 196 -14.38 7.59 -15.67
N LEU A 197 -13.84 7.40 -14.48
CA LEU A 197 -14.26 6.37 -13.52
C LEU A 197 -15.22 6.90 -12.43
N ALA A 198 -15.56 8.19 -12.44
CA ALA A 198 -16.37 8.82 -11.39
C ALA A 198 -17.72 8.11 -11.17
N GLU A 199 -18.37 7.64 -12.24
CA GLU A 199 -19.64 6.91 -12.17
C GLU A 199 -19.47 5.57 -11.46
N ASN A 200 -18.43 4.78 -11.79
CA ASN A 200 -18.16 3.49 -11.16
C ASN A 200 -17.86 3.61 -9.65
N TYR A 201 -17.45 4.79 -9.19
CA TYR A 201 -17.19 5.06 -7.77
C TYR A 201 -18.30 5.82 -7.06
N ALA A 202 -19.45 6.09 -7.71
CA ALA A 202 -20.52 6.95 -7.16
C ALA A 202 -21.10 6.44 -5.83
N ALA A 203 -21.14 5.11 -5.60
CA ALA A 203 -21.57 4.49 -4.35
C ALA A 203 -20.41 4.16 -3.39
N THR A 204 -19.16 4.24 -3.86
CA THR A 204 -17.97 3.82 -3.12
C THR A 204 -17.46 4.95 -2.25
N ARG A 205 -17.18 4.67 -0.97
CA ARG A 205 -16.69 5.67 -0.02
C ARG A 205 -15.18 5.64 0.18
N ASN A 206 -14.56 4.48 -0.01
CA ASN A 206 -13.13 4.25 0.25
C ASN A 206 -12.42 3.81 -1.04
N ILE A 207 -11.14 4.17 -1.14
CA ILE A 207 -10.27 3.80 -2.26
C ILE A 207 -8.91 3.36 -1.71
N GLY A 208 -8.19 2.50 -2.42
CA GLY A 208 -6.82 2.13 -2.09
C GLY A 208 -5.88 3.34 -2.08
N LYS A 209 -5.13 3.51 -0.98
CA LYS A 209 -4.24 4.67 -0.81
C LYS A 209 -2.78 4.32 -0.97
N ARG A 210 -2.39 3.12 -0.64
CA ARG A 210 -1.02 2.60 -0.68
C ARG A 210 -1.00 1.11 -0.94
N GLY A 211 0.18 0.59 -1.28
CA GLY A 211 0.45 -0.82 -1.45
C GLY A 211 -0.38 -1.46 -2.56
N LEU A 212 -0.60 -2.76 -2.46
CA LEU A 212 -1.40 -3.54 -3.42
C LEU A 212 -2.85 -3.05 -3.51
N GLU A 213 -3.42 -2.55 -2.41
CA GLU A 213 -4.77 -1.95 -2.40
C GLU A 213 -4.90 -0.78 -3.38
N ARG A 214 -3.81 -0.04 -3.60
CA ARG A 214 -3.76 1.04 -4.59
C ARG A 214 -3.34 0.54 -5.97
N TYR A 215 -2.35 -0.37 -6.02
CA TYR A 215 -1.80 -0.84 -7.29
C TYR A 215 -2.85 -1.62 -8.09
N TYR A 216 -3.57 -2.53 -7.43
CA TYR A 216 -4.64 -3.34 -8.01
C TYR A 216 -6.03 -2.78 -7.72
N GLN A 217 -6.16 -1.44 -7.56
CA GLN A 217 -7.43 -0.79 -7.24
C GLN A 217 -8.55 -1.18 -8.20
N ASP A 218 -8.28 -1.19 -9.50
CA ASP A 218 -9.30 -1.45 -10.54
C ASP A 218 -9.75 -2.92 -10.53
N ILE A 219 -8.84 -3.84 -10.26
CA ILE A 219 -9.14 -5.28 -10.14
C ILE A 219 -9.94 -5.56 -8.87
N LEU A 220 -9.51 -4.97 -7.74
CA LEU A 220 -10.14 -5.17 -6.44
C LEU A 220 -11.49 -4.49 -6.29
N HIS A 221 -11.76 -3.39 -7.02
CA HIS A 221 -12.97 -2.60 -6.82
C HIS A 221 -14.22 -3.27 -7.40
N GLY A 222 -14.13 -3.81 -8.61
CA GLY A 222 -15.28 -4.34 -9.35
C GLY A 222 -16.11 -3.28 -10.08
N THR A 223 -17.31 -3.64 -10.48
CA THR A 223 -18.21 -2.79 -11.27
C THR A 223 -19.47 -2.46 -10.49
N ILE A 224 -19.87 -1.20 -10.53
CA ILE A 224 -21.06 -0.68 -9.85
C ILE A 224 -22.34 -1.32 -10.38
N GLY A 225 -23.29 -1.63 -9.48
CA GLY A 225 -24.66 -1.97 -9.82
C GLY A 225 -25.57 -0.75 -9.70
N HIS A 226 -26.81 -0.93 -10.13
CA HIS A 226 -27.82 0.13 -10.12
C HIS A 226 -29.15 -0.39 -9.59
N GLN A 227 -29.83 0.45 -8.80
CA GLN A 227 -31.18 0.23 -8.35
C GLN A 227 -32.07 1.33 -8.92
N GLU A 228 -33.02 0.96 -9.78
CA GLU A 228 -34.04 1.88 -10.24
C GLU A 228 -35.12 2.01 -9.18
N VAL A 229 -35.34 3.21 -8.67
CA VAL A 229 -36.36 3.48 -7.64
C VAL A 229 -37.32 4.55 -8.09
N GLU A 230 -38.60 4.34 -7.73
CA GLU A 230 -39.64 5.36 -7.84
C GLU A 230 -39.58 6.26 -6.61
N ILE A 231 -39.49 7.57 -6.82
CA ILE A 231 -39.46 8.56 -5.75
C ILE A 231 -40.67 9.49 -5.83
N ASN A 232 -41.14 9.99 -4.67
CA ASN A 232 -42.15 11.03 -4.63
C ASN A 232 -41.54 12.43 -4.87
N ASN A 233 -42.41 13.46 -4.85
CA ASN A 233 -42.02 14.87 -5.02
C ASN A 233 -41.02 15.39 -3.95
N GLN A 234 -40.93 14.68 -2.81
CA GLN A 234 -39.98 14.99 -1.72
C GLN A 234 -38.66 14.21 -1.84
N GLY A 235 -38.53 13.32 -2.85
CA GLY A 235 -37.37 12.48 -3.07
C GLY A 235 -37.32 11.24 -2.19
N ARG A 236 -38.43 10.82 -1.57
CA ARG A 236 -38.54 9.57 -0.83
C ARG A 236 -38.78 8.40 -1.77
N ILE A 237 -38.14 7.27 -1.53
CA ILE A 237 -38.29 6.03 -2.29
C ILE A 237 -39.68 5.47 -1.96
N ILE A 238 -40.51 5.22 -2.98
CA ILE A 238 -41.80 4.57 -2.90
C ILE A 238 -41.65 3.07 -3.07
N ARG A 239 -40.95 2.65 -4.12
CA ARG A 239 -40.66 1.24 -4.43
C ARG A 239 -39.43 1.11 -5.33
N THR A 240 -38.84 -0.08 -5.36
CA THR A 240 -37.82 -0.48 -6.34
C THR A 240 -38.53 -0.98 -7.58
N LEU A 241 -38.10 -0.49 -8.76
CA LEU A 241 -38.62 -0.88 -10.06
C LEU A 241 -37.77 -1.97 -10.70
N ASP A 242 -36.42 -1.81 -10.63
CA ASP A 242 -35.47 -2.75 -11.17
C ASP A 242 -34.16 -2.75 -10.35
N PHE A 243 -33.40 -3.86 -10.44
CA PHE A 243 -32.14 -4.02 -9.74
C PHE A 243 -31.12 -4.75 -10.60
N THR A 244 -30.10 -4.02 -11.02
CA THR A 244 -28.89 -4.57 -11.65
C THR A 244 -27.82 -4.79 -10.57
N PRO A 245 -27.48 -6.04 -10.22
CA PRO A 245 -26.50 -6.32 -9.18
C PRO A 245 -25.11 -5.81 -9.55
N PRO A 246 -24.31 -5.35 -8.58
CA PRO A 246 -22.91 -5.01 -8.83
C PRO A 246 -22.08 -6.26 -9.10
N ILE A 247 -21.02 -6.12 -9.91
CA ILE A 247 -20.04 -7.18 -10.14
C ILE A 247 -18.93 -7.01 -9.10
N PRO A 248 -18.68 -8.00 -8.23
CA PRO A 248 -17.62 -7.93 -7.23
C PRO A 248 -16.24 -7.78 -7.87
N GLY A 249 -15.30 -7.18 -7.15
CA GLY A 249 -13.89 -7.20 -7.54
C GLY A 249 -13.31 -8.61 -7.47
N LYS A 250 -12.23 -8.84 -8.23
CA LYS A 250 -11.52 -10.12 -8.22
C LYS A 250 -10.69 -10.26 -6.94
N ASP A 251 -10.61 -11.47 -6.43
CA ASP A 251 -9.75 -11.79 -5.30
C ASP A 251 -8.28 -11.90 -5.77
N LEU A 252 -7.35 -11.53 -4.89
CA LEU A 252 -5.92 -11.66 -5.15
C LEU A 252 -5.33 -12.78 -4.28
N THR A 253 -4.57 -13.68 -4.89
CA THR A 253 -3.66 -14.59 -4.19
C THR A 253 -2.24 -14.05 -4.37
N LEU A 254 -1.52 -13.87 -3.27
CA LEU A 254 -0.19 -13.29 -3.27
C LEU A 254 0.90 -14.37 -3.23
N THR A 255 2.13 -13.97 -3.57
CA THR A 255 3.35 -14.76 -3.35
C THR A 255 3.81 -14.70 -1.90
N LEU A 256 3.34 -13.69 -1.14
CA LEU A 256 3.68 -13.45 0.25
C LEU A 256 3.24 -14.62 1.14
N ASP A 257 4.12 -15.00 2.08
CA ASP A 257 3.86 -16.01 3.11
C ASP A 257 3.72 -15.30 4.46
N ILE A 258 2.54 -15.40 5.07
CA ILE A 258 2.25 -14.69 6.32
C ILE A 258 3.07 -15.23 7.49
N GLU A 259 3.46 -16.50 7.49
CA GLU A 259 4.30 -17.07 8.53
C GLU A 259 5.70 -16.47 8.48
N LEU A 260 6.28 -16.36 7.26
CA LEU A 260 7.56 -15.68 7.09
C LEU A 260 7.49 -14.21 7.48
N GLN A 261 6.36 -13.51 7.20
CA GLN A 261 6.13 -12.14 7.67
C GLN A 261 6.13 -12.05 9.21
N MET A 262 5.53 -13.02 9.90
CA MET A 262 5.52 -13.05 11.36
C MET A 262 6.93 -13.28 11.94
N ILE A 263 7.70 -14.17 11.34
CA ILE A 263 9.10 -14.37 11.73
C ILE A 263 9.92 -13.11 11.47
N ALA A 264 9.72 -12.44 10.31
CA ALA A 264 10.39 -11.19 9.98
C ALA A 264 10.11 -10.09 11.03
N LYS A 265 8.86 -9.96 11.49
CA LYS A 265 8.50 -9.05 12.58
C LYS A 265 9.22 -9.42 13.88
N ARG A 266 9.25 -10.72 14.25
CA ARG A 266 9.91 -11.22 15.46
C ARG A 266 11.42 -10.95 15.40
N ALA A 267 12.05 -11.26 14.28
CA ALA A 267 13.50 -11.12 14.10
C ALA A 267 13.96 -9.64 14.13
N LEU A 268 13.09 -8.71 13.70
CA LEU A 268 13.34 -7.26 13.78
C LEU A 268 12.78 -6.62 15.07
N SER A 269 12.33 -7.40 16.05
CA SER A 269 11.81 -6.82 17.30
C SER A 269 12.86 -5.93 17.98
N GLY A 270 12.48 -4.71 18.36
CA GLY A 270 13.38 -3.70 18.95
C GLY A 270 14.37 -3.05 17.99
N LYS A 271 14.41 -3.44 16.72
CA LYS A 271 15.33 -2.91 15.71
C LYS A 271 14.57 -2.14 14.63
N ARG A 272 15.13 -1.04 14.13
CA ARG A 272 14.62 -0.38 12.93
C ARG A 272 15.27 -1.03 11.72
N GLY A 273 14.47 -1.38 10.71
CA GLY A 273 15.04 -2.02 9.53
C GLY A 273 13.99 -2.64 8.61
N ALA A 274 14.47 -3.38 7.63
CA ALA A 274 13.63 -4.11 6.70
C ALA A 274 14.23 -5.46 6.31
N ILE A 275 13.36 -6.37 5.91
CA ILE A 275 13.66 -7.68 5.34
C ILE A 275 12.89 -7.78 4.03
N VAL A 276 13.55 -8.24 2.98
CA VAL A 276 12.95 -8.66 1.72
C VAL A 276 13.45 -10.05 1.38
N ALA A 277 12.54 -11.01 1.22
CA ALA A 277 12.82 -12.36 0.78
C ALA A 277 12.09 -12.63 -0.54
N ILE A 278 12.79 -13.17 -1.53
CA ILE A 278 12.28 -13.46 -2.88
C ILE A 278 12.56 -14.92 -3.22
N ASP A 279 11.64 -15.58 -3.88
CA ASP A 279 11.89 -16.83 -4.60
C ASP A 279 12.64 -16.49 -5.90
N PRO A 280 13.89 -16.87 -6.05
CA PRO A 280 14.66 -16.49 -7.24
C PRO A 280 14.15 -17.17 -8.53
N ARG A 281 13.41 -18.27 -8.42
CA ARG A 281 12.95 -19.08 -9.56
C ARG A 281 11.90 -18.37 -10.40
N ASP A 282 11.04 -17.56 -9.75
CA ASP A 282 9.96 -16.84 -10.38
C ASP A 282 9.93 -15.32 -10.08
N GLY A 283 10.66 -14.86 -9.08
CA GLY A 283 10.66 -13.46 -8.62
C GLY A 283 9.59 -13.17 -7.55
N GLY A 284 8.83 -14.17 -7.12
CA GLY A 284 7.77 -14.01 -6.11
C GLY A 284 8.31 -13.52 -4.77
N VAL A 285 7.76 -12.43 -4.25
CA VAL A 285 8.15 -11.88 -2.94
C VAL A 285 7.52 -12.70 -1.83
N LEU A 286 8.33 -13.50 -1.12
CA LEU A 286 7.91 -14.38 -0.03
C LEU A 286 7.65 -13.61 1.27
N ALA A 287 8.48 -12.61 1.55
CA ALA A 287 8.32 -11.73 2.70
C ALA A 287 8.86 -10.33 2.39
N MET A 288 8.13 -9.29 2.82
CA MET A 288 8.57 -7.90 2.75
C MET A 288 8.08 -7.16 3.99
N TYR A 289 8.95 -7.04 5.00
CA TYR A 289 8.61 -6.46 6.29
C TYR A 289 9.48 -5.24 6.61
N SER A 290 8.83 -4.17 7.06
CA SER A 290 9.45 -2.91 7.48
C SER A 290 9.11 -2.62 8.93
N ASN A 291 10.10 -2.42 9.79
CA ASN A 291 9.96 -2.14 11.22
C ASN A 291 10.52 -0.75 11.58
N PRO A 292 9.80 0.08 12.39
CA PRO A 292 8.45 -0.14 12.87
C PRO A 292 7.40 0.00 11.78
N SER A 293 6.25 -0.66 11.96
CA SER A 293 5.09 -0.60 11.11
C SER A 293 3.89 0.04 11.85
N PHE A 294 2.72 0.03 11.24
CA PHE A 294 1.49 0.59 11.80
C PHE A 294 0.27 -0.22 11.36
N ASP A 295 -0.83 -0.09 12.11
CA ASP A 295 -2.09 -0.75 11.78
C ASP A 295 -2.85 0.02 10.68
N GLY A 296 -3.03 -0.60 9.51
CA GLY A 296 -3.79 -0.07 8.36
C GLY A 296 -5.27 0.15 8.66
N ASN A 297 -5.87 -0.64 9.57
CA ASN A 297 -7.27 -0.50 9.98
C ASN A 297 -7.59 0.88 10.55
N LEU A 298 -6.60 1.57 11.12
CA LEU A 298 -6.76 2.93 11.62
C LEU A 298 -7.26 3.91 10.54
N PHE A 299 -6.88 3.69 9.28
CA PHE A 299 -7.23 4.55 8.16
C PHE A 299 -8.58 4.20 7.53
N VAL A 300 -8.97 2.93 7.55
CA VAL A 300 -10.26 2.45 7.03
C VAL A 300 -11.44 3.14 7.70
N HIS A 301 -11.34 3.33 9.02
CA HIS A 301 -12.40 3.93 9.84
C HIS A 301 -12.24 5.45 10.02
N GLY A 302 -11.18 6.04 9.45
CA GLY A 302 -10.81 7.43 9.66
C GLY A 302 -9.95 7.61 10.92
N ILE A 303 -8.68 7.94 10.71
CA ILE A 303 -7.74 8.19 11.81
C ILE A 303 -7.97 9.56 12.45
N SER A 304 -7.99 9.63 13.79
CA SER A 304 -8.06 10.91 14.48
C SER A 304 -6.76 11.70 14.33
N SER A 305 -6.86 13.04 14.31
CA SER A 305 -5.68 13.92 14.21
C SER A 305 -4.66 13.65 15.31
N LYS A 306 -5.09 13.28 16.52
CA LYS A 306 -4.21 12.91 17.64
C LYS A 306 -3.41 11.65 17.35
N LYS A 307 -4.07 10.57 16.85
CA LYS A 307 -3.40 9.32 16.47
C LYS A 307 -2.47 9.53 15.28
N TYR A 308 -2.88 10.29 14.27
CA TYR A 308 -2.05 10.58 13.10
C TYR A 308 -0.80 11.38 13.47
N LYS A 309 -0.93 12.44 14.31
CA LYS A 309 0.22 13.18 14.84
C LYS A 309 1.19 12.27 15.61
N LYS A 310 0.69 11.28 16.35
CA LYS A 310 1.53 10.30 17.04
C LYS A 310 2.36 9.46 16.06
N LEU A 311 1.80 9.03 14.93
CA LEU A 311 2.54 8.30 13.88
C LEU A 311 3.61 9.16 13.20
N LEU A 312 3.39 10.48 13.10
CA LEU A 312 4.35 11.43 12.51
C LEU A 312 5.41 11.92 13.49
N ALA A 313 5.22 11.70 14.79
CA ALA A 313 6.13 12.21 15.80
C ALA A 313 7.56 11.65 15.63
N PRO A 314 8.63 12.45 15.85
CA PRO A 314 10.02 11.97 15.72
C PRO A 314 10.32 10.74 16.57
N LYS A 315 9.74 10.66 17.77
CA LYS A 315 9.88 9.51 18.69
C LYS A 315 9.21 8.23 18.21
N SER A 316 8.34 8.29 17.18
CA SER A 316 7.68 7.10 16.62
C SER A 316 8.58 6.29 15.67
N ASN A 317 9.80 6.74 15.39
CA ASN A 317 10.73 6.11 14.45
C ASN A 317 10.16 5.92 13.02
N LYS A 318 9.27 6.85 12.61
CA LYS A 318 8.69 6.92 11.25
C LYS A 318 8.01 5.61 10.79
N PRO A 319 6.97 5.11 11.48
CA PRO A 319 6.33 3.84 11.11
C PRO A 319 5.63 3.86 9.74
N LEU A 320 5.32 5.05 9.20
CA LEU A 320 4.72 5.20 7.86
C LEU A 320 5.72 5.01 6.71
N LEU A 321 7.02 4.94 7.02
CA LEU A 321 8.08 4.74 6.04
C LEU A 321 8.25 3.25 5.74
N ASN A 322 8.09 2.87 4.46
CA ASN A 322 8.42 1.51 4.02
C ASN A 322 9.93 1.38 3.78
N ARG A 323 10.62 0.81 4.76
CA ARG A 323 12.09 0.65 4.76
C ARG A 323 12.56 -0.39 3.75
N ALA A 324 11.70 -1.30 3.30
CA ALA A 324 12.04 -2.25 2.24
C ALA A 324 12.27 -1.55 0.88
N LEU A 325 11.64 -0.37 0.70
CA LEU A 325 11.72 0.47 -0.49
C LEU A 325 12.54 1.76 -0.26
N GLN A 326 13.18 1.90 0.91
CA GLN A 326 14.02 3.05 1.27
C GLN A 326 15.48 2.77 0.89
N GLY A 327 16.16 3.79 0.37
CA GLY A 327 17.57 3.68 0.01
C GLY A 327 18.52 3.71 1.21
N TYR A 328 19.48 2.79 1.22
CA TYR A 328 20.59 2.67 2.18
C TYR A 328 21.90 2.55 1.44
N PRO A 329 23.05 3.02 1.99
CA PRO A 329 24.34 2.67 1.44
C PRO A 329 24.51 1.14 1.47
N PRO A 330 24.83 0.49 0.32
CA PRO A 330 24.89 -0.97 0.26
C PRO A 330 26.04 -1.59 1.03
N ALA A 331 27.09 -0.84 1.31
CA ALA A 331 28.32 -1.33 1.92
C ALA A 331 28.89 -2.56 1.17
N SER A 332 29.54 -3.47 1.88
CA SER A 332 30.18 -4.64 1.29
C SER A 332 29.25 -5.67 0.66
N THR A 333 27.91 -5.49 0.72
CA THR A 333 26.97 -6.42 0.07
C THR A 333 27.05 -6.38 -1.46
N ILE A 334 27.60 -5.30 -2.04
CA ILE A 334 27.75 -5.17 -3.49
C ILE A 334 29.09 -5.73 -4.03
N LYS A 335 30.02 -6.12 -3.16
CA LYS A 335 31.33 -6.63 -3.57
C LYS A 335 31.26 -7.83 -4.52
N PRO A 336 30.33 -8.79 -4.35
CA PRO A 336 30.16 -9.88 -5.32
C PRO A 336 29.88 -9.38 -6.74
N LEU A 337 29.04 -8.36 -6.87
CA LEU A 337 28.68 -7.80 -8.17
C LEU A 337 29.82 -6.99 -8.80
N LEU A 338 30.64 -6.36 -7.96
CA LEU A 338 31.89 -5.72 -8.43
C LEU A 338 32.92 -6.75 -8.87
N ALA A 339 33.00 -7.89 -8.19
CA ALA A 339 33.87 -9.01 -8.61
C ALA A 339 33.45 -9.52 -9.99
N ILE A 340 32.14 -9.77 -10.23
CA ILE A 340 31.58 -10.09 -11.56
C ILE A 340 31.96 -9.02 -12.59
N THR A 341 31.84 -7.73 -12.23
CA THR A 341 32.22 -6.63 -13.13
C THR A 341 33.71 -6.68 -13.49
N GLY A 342 34.54 -6.99 -12.52
CA GLY A 342 36.00 -7.10 -12.71
C GLY A 342 36.43 -8.27 -13.60
N LEU A 343 35.83 -9.43 -13.39
CA LEU A 343 36.05 -10.64 -14.20
C LEU A 343 35.54 -10.41 -15.64
N ASP A 344 34.34 -9.92 -15.83
CA ASP A 344 33.78 -9.65 -17.16
C ASP A 344 34.54 -8.59 -17.93
N ALA A 345 35.06 -7.57 -17.23
CA ALA A 345 35.94 -6.56 -17.83
C ALA A 345 37.38 -7.05 -18.12
N GLY A 346 37.75 -8.23 -17.63
CA GLY A 346 39.14 -8.76 -17.73
C GLY A 346 40.15 -7.95 -16.92
N VAL A 347 39.70 -7.23 -15.89
CA VAL A 347 40.53 -6.39 -15.01
C VAL A 347 41.16 -7.22 -13.89
N ILE A 348 40.49 -8.29 -13.51
CA ILE A 348 40.96 -9.32 -12.58
C ILE A 348 40.72 -10.71 -13.17
N THR A 349 41.51 -11.68 -12.69
CA THR A 349 41.31 -13.12 -12.86
C THR A 349 41.14 -13.77 -11.49
N PRO A 350 40.74 -15.04 -11.39
CA PRO A 350 40.65 -15.74 -10.10
C PRO A 350 41.95 -15.70 -9.29
N GLU A 351 43.10 -15.73 -9.97
CA GLU A 351 44.45 -15.75 -9.40
C GLU A 351 44.99 -14.35 -9.08
N THR A 352 44.25 -13.28 -9.42
CA THR A 352 44.70 -11.91 -9.14
C THR A 352 44.86 -11.69 -7.64
N GLU A 353 46.08 -11.60 -7.17
CA GLU A 353 46.45 -11.32 -5.78
C GLU A 353 46.80 -9.85 -5.57
N ILE A 354 46.35 -9.31 -4.44
CA ILE A 354 46.67 -7.96 -3.96
C ILE A 354 47.18 -8.09 -2.53
N TYR A 355 48.21 -7.31 -2.17
CA TYR A 355 48.69 -7.24 -0.79
C TYR A 355 47.94 -6.14 -0.03
N ASP A 356 47.27 -6.52 1.06
CA ASP A 356 46.58 -5.62 1.96
C ASP A 356 47.39 -5.38 3.24
N PRO A 357 47.99 -4.19 3.40
CA PRO A 357 48.72 -3.77 4.62
C PRO A 357 47.77 -3.12 5.66
N GLY A 358 46.43 -3.14 5.47
CA GLY A 358 45.43 -2.45 6.29
C GLY A 358 44.97 -1.10 5.71
N PHE A 359 45.50 -0.68 4.57
CA PHE A 359 45.08 0.54 3.89
C PHE A 359 45.42 0.51 2.39
N TYR A 360 44.68 1.32 1.63
CA TYR A 360 44.93 1.63 0.23
C TYR A 360 45.29 3.10 0.07
N GLN A 361 46.26 3.39 -0.77
CA GLN A 361 46.69 4.75 -1.06
C GLN A 361 46.78 4.96 -2.56
N LEU A 362 46.10 6.01 -3.07
CA LEU A 362 46.23 6.39 -4.48
C LEU A 362 47.63 6.97 -4.77
N PRO A 363 48.19 6.69 -5.93
CA PRO A 363 49.43 7.32 -6.35
C PRO A 363 49.35 8.85 -6.32
N GLY A 364 50.30 9.51 -5.67
CA GLY A 364 50.35 10.98 -5.57
C GLY A 364 49.39 11.62 -4.58
N ILE A 365 48.66 10.83 -3.78
CA ILE A 365 47.73 11.33 -2.74
C ILE A 365 48.15 10.79 -1.39
N GLU A 366 48.34 11.67 -0.40
CA GLU A 366 48.78 11.27 0.95
C GLU A 366 47.66 10.56 1.75
N THR A 367 46.40 10.82 1.43
CA THR A 367 45.24 10.27 2.16
C THR A 367 45.13 8.76 2.00
N LYS A 368 45.19 8.03 3.10
CA LYS A 368 45.02 6.58 3.18
C LYS A 368 43.56 6.20 3.37
N ARG A 369 43.11 5.21 2.59
CA ARG A 369 41.80 4.57 2.74
C ARG A 369 41.96 3.28 3.53
N ARG A 370 41.42 3.21 4.76
CA ARG A 370 41.64 2.08 5.67
C ARG A 370 40.83 0.86 5.28
N ASP A 371 41.40 -0.32 5.50
CA ASP A 371 40.62 -1.55 5.62
C ASP A 371 39.89 -1.57 6.97
N TRP A 372 38.85 -2.40 7.11
CA TRP A 372 38.18 -2.61 8.38
C TRP A 372 39.11 -3.36 9.38
N LYS A 373 40.04 -4.18 8.86
CA LYS A 373 41.05 -4.87 9.64
C LYS A 373 42.36 -4.03 9.68
N LYS A 374 42.66 -3.50 10.86
CA LYS A 374 43.77 -2.53 11.06
C LYS A 374 45.12 -2.98 10.52
N TRP A 375 45.42 -4.27 10.66
CA TRP A 375 46.70 -4.86 10.23
C TRP A 375 46.65 -5.50 8.83
N GLY A 376 45.52 -5.31 8.15
CA GLY A 376 45.31 -5.86 6.83
C GLY A 376 45.08 -7.37 6.79
N HIS A 377 44.92 -7.89 5.59
CA HIS A 377 44.67 -9.30 5.30
C HIS A 377 45.88 -10.02 4.67
N GLY A 378 46.98 -9.30 4.44
CA GLY A 378 48.14 -9.81 3.73
C GLY A 378 47.86 -10.05 2.25
N LYS A 379 48.27 -11.20 1.71
CA LYS A 379 47.92 -11.61 0.34
C LYS A 379 46.45 -11.98 0.25
N VAL A 380 45.72 -11.40 -0.70
CA VAL A 380 44.29 -11.52 -0.91
C VAL A 380 44.00 -11.78 -2.38
N ASP A 381 43.44 -12.93 -2.70
CA ASP A 381 42.86 -13.29 -3.99
C ASP A 381 41.36 -12.98 -4.03
N LEU A 382 40.67 -13.31 -5.12
CA LEU A 382 39.26 -13.09 -5.30
C LEU A 382 38.40 -13.76 -4.19
N THR A 383 38.63 -15.04 -3.92
CA THR A 383 37.87 -15.81 -2.93
C THR A 383 38.04 -15.24 -1.53
N LYS A 384 39.27 -15.02 -1.09
CA LYS A 384 39.58 -14.43 0.21
C LYS A 384 39.05 -13.00 0.35
N SER A 385 39.00 -12.24 -0.76
CA SER A 385 38.43 -10.88 -0.78
C SER A 385 36.97 -10.86 -0.41
N LEU A 386 36.20 -11.88 -0.83
CA LEU A 386 34.78 -12.08 -0.49
C LEU A 386 34.65 -12.63 0.93
N GLU A 387 35.35 -13.69 1.30
CA GLU A 387 35.34 -14.35 2.63
C GLU A 387 35.61 -13.35 3.76
N GLN A 388 36.68 -12.58 3.62
CA GLN A 388 37.13 -11.63 4.64
C GLN A 388 36.61 -10.21 4.40
N SER A 389 35.88 -10.02 3.33
CA SER A 389 35.32 -8.69 2.99
C SER A 389 36.39 -7.58 2.88
N CYS A 390 37.59 -7.90 2.35
CA CYS A 390 38.74 -6.99 2.26
C CYS A 390 38.36 -5.72 1.49
N ASN A 391 38.55 -4.53 2.08
CA ASN A 391 38.26 -3.26 1.41
C ASN A 391 39.36 -2.90 0.40
N VAL A 392 40.62 -3.21 0.72
CA VAL A 392 41.80 -2.85 -0.11
C VAL A 392 41.69 -3.50 -1.49
N TYR A 393 41.27 -4.77 -1.57
CA TYR A 393 41.03 -5.45 -2.83
C TYR A 393 40.00 -4.70 -3.70
N TYR A 394 38.89 -4.23 -3.11
CA TYR A 394 37.84 -3.54 -3.84
C TYR A 394 38.15 -2.06 -4.11
N TYR A 395 39.01 -1.41 -3.34
CA TYR A 395 39.58 -0.11 -3.71
C TYR A 395 40.42 -0.19 -4.99
N ASP A 396 41.31 -1.18 -5.06
CA ASP A 396 42.14 -1.42 -6.23
C ASP A 396 41.31 -1.79 -7.47
N LEU A 397 40.38 -2.73 -7.29
CA LEU A 397 39.43 -3.13 -8.34
C LEU A 397 38.62 -1.94 -8.87
N ALA A 398 38.05 -1.12 -7.97
CA ALA A 398 37.27 0.05 -8.35
C ALA A 398 38.11 1.10 -9.08
N TYR A 399 39.35 1.31 -8.64
CA TYR A 399 40.31 2.19 -9.32
C TYR A 399 40.56 1.74 -10.77
N LYS A 400 40.82 0.45 -10.97
CA LYS A 400 41.08 -0.16 -12.29
C LYS A 400 39.83 -0.16 -13.19
N LEU A 401 38.65 -0.40 -12.64
CA LEU A 401 37.37 -0.38 -13.38
C LEU A 401 36.96 1.03 -13.82
N GLY A 402 37.11 1.98 -12.92
CA GLY A 402 36.50 3.32 -13.06
C GLY A 402 34.99 3.35 -12.89
N ILE A 403 34.44 4.52 -12.54
CA ILE A 403 33.01 4.66 -12.22
C ILE A 403 32.08 4.34 -13.39
N THR A 404 32.50 4.58 -14.62
CA THR A 404 31.67 4.34 -15.81
C THR A 404 31.34 2.85 -15.98
N ARG A 405 32.37 1.95 -15.93
CA ARG A 405 32.13 0.51 -16.03
C ARG A 405 31.32 -0.01 -14.84
N ILE A 406 31.66 0.46 -13.64
CA ILE A 406 30.90 0.11 -12.43
C ILE A 406 29.43 0.49 -12.60
N SER A 407 29.11 1.75 -12.92
CA SER A 407 27.72 2.21 -13.02
C SER A 407 26.95 1.51 -14.14
N GLN A 408 27.58 1.22 -15.28
CA GLN A 408 26.96 0.50 -16.38
C GLN A 408 26.54 -0.93 -15.98
N MET A 409 27.44 -1.69 -15.34
CA MET A 409 27.15 -3.06 -14.91
C MET A 409 26.13 -3.07 -13.76
N MET A 410 26.27 -2.17 -12.78
CA MET A 410 25.34 -2.10 -11.65
C MET A 410 23.91 -1.73 -12.07
N ARG A 411 23.74 -0.93 -13.14
CA ARG A 411 22.41 -0.69 -13.72
C ARG A 411 21.78 -1.94 -14.33
N LYS A 412 22.58 -2.84 -14.93
CA LYS A 412 22.07 -4.14 -15.41
C LYS A 412 21.55 -5.00 -14.24
N PHE A 413 22.16 -4.90 -13.06
CA PHE A 413 21.65 -5.51 -11.83
C PHE A 413 20.45 -4.78 -11.20
N GLY A 414 19.96 -3.70 -11.82
CA GLY A 414 18.76 -2.96 -11.39
C GLY A 414 19.03 -1.80 -10.44
N PHE A 415 20.28 -1.46 -10.10
CA PHE A 415 20.56 -0.33 -9.20
C PHE A 415 20.37 1.02 -9.91
N GLY A 416 19.67 1.93 -9.22
CA GLY A 416 19.30 3.23 -9.77
C GLY A 416 18.09 3.20 -10.71
N GLU A 417 17.46 2.04 -10.86
CA GLU A 417 16.25 1.82 -11.67
C GLU A 417 15.12 1.25 -10.81
N TYR A 418 13.88 1.28 -11.30
CA TYR A 418 12.76 0.57 -10.70
C TYR A 418 12.91 -0.93 -10.95
N THR A 419 12.67 -1.75 -9.94
CA THR A 419 12.68 -3.21 -10.07
C THR A 419 11.52 -3.69 -10.94
N GLY A 420 10.39 -2.98 -10.88
CA GLY A 420 9.15 -3.32 -11.54
C GLY A 420 8.16 -4.03 -10.63
N ILE A 421 8.40 -4.02 -9.31
CA ILE A 421 7.45 -4.57 -8.35
C ILE A 421 6.08 -3.89 -8.46
N ASP A 422 5.03 -4.63 -8.22
CA ASP A 422 3.64 -4.18 -8.21
C ASP A 422 3.26 -3.26 -7.03
N LEU A 423 4.12 -2.25 -6.78
CA LEU A 423 3.93 -1.20 -5.77
C LEU A 423 4.33 0.17 -6.33
N HIS A 424 3.44 1.15 -6.19
CA HIS A 424 3.72 2.53 -6.66
C HIS A 424 4.72 3.30 -5.80
N GLU A 425 4.98 2.84 -4.56
CA GLU A 425 5.85 3.51 -3.60
C GLU A 425 7.34 3.17 -3.78
N GLU A 426 7.69 2.44 -4.82
CA GLU A 426 9.07 2.04 -5.09
C GLU A 426 9.98 3.26 -5.31
N SER A 427 11.20 3.19 -4.78
CA SER A 427 12.27 4.16 -4.98
C SER A 427 13.35 3.60 -5.90
N ARG A 428 13.77 4.38 -6.89
CA ARG A 428 14.93 4.05 -7.73
C ARG A 428 16.24 4.05 -6.95
N ALA A 429 16.27 4.67 -5.77
CA ALA A 429 17.48 4.95 -5.00
C ALA A 429 18.55 5.66 -5.87
N ILE A 430 19.85 5.46 -5.66
CA ILE A 430 20.89 6.20 -6.37
C ILE A 430 22.02 5.25 -6.79
N MET A 431 22.20 5.05 -8.09
CA MET A 431 23.45 4.54 -8.65
C MET A 431 24.29 5.73 -9.14
N PRO A 432 25.41 6.07 -8.46
CA PRO A 432 26.19 7.24 -8.82
C PRO A 432 26.93 7.03 -10.15
N SER A 433 27.03 8.10 -10.93
CA SER A 433 27.81 8.17 -12.18
C SER A 433 28.34 9.60 -12.38
N ILE A 434 29.19 9.77 -13.40
CA ILE A 434 29.70 11.10 -13.78
C ILE A 434 28.54 12.03 -14.10
N GLU A 435 27.57 11.55 -14.91
CA GLU A 435 26.40 12.32 -15.36
C GLU A 435 25.51 12.67 -14.18
N TRP A 436 25.22 11.68 -13.29
CA TRP A 436 24.41 11.89 -12.11
C TRP A 436 25.01 12.98 -11.21
N LYS A 437 26.33 12.92 -10.95
CA LYS A 437 26.98 13.92 -10.10
C LYS A 437 26.99 15.31 -10.73
N ARG A 438 27.23 15.39 -12.04
CA ARG A 438 27.17 16.65 -12.78
C ARG A 438 25.75 17.25 -12.71
N ALA A 439 24.73 16.44 -12.96
CA ALA A 439 23.35 16.90 -12.91
C ALA A 439 22.89 17.33 -11.50
N ARG A 440 23.36 16.62 -10.45
CA ARG A 440 22.90 16.86 -9.06
C ARG A 440 23.65 17.98 -8.36
N TYR A 441 24.98 18.08 -8.58
CA TYR A 441 25.87 18.95 -7.82
C TYR A 441 26.64 19.96 -8.67
N ASN A 442 26.57 19.85 -9.98
CA ASN A 442 27.37 20.65 -10.94
C ASN A 442 28.89 20.57 -10.65
N LYS A 443 29.37 19.36 -10.29
CA LYS A 443 30.76 19.10 -9.95
C LYS A 443 31.32 17.94 -10.77
N PRO A 444 32.65 17.92 -11.07
CA PRO A 444 33.28 16.78 -11.71
C PRO A 444 33.32 15.57 -10.77
N TRP A 445 33.52 14.39 -11.38
CA TRP A 445 33.76 13.16 -10.65
C TRP A 445 35.23 13.05 -10.26
N TYR A 446 35.51 12.66 -9.02
CA TYR A 446 36.88 12.47 -8.54
C TYR A 446 37.20 10.98 -8.32
N THR A 447 38.44 10.56 -8.61
CA THR A 447 38.88 9.18 -8.46
C THR A 447 38.68 8.65 -7.02
N GLY A 448 38.91 9.48 -6.01
CA GLY A 448 38.67 9.11 -4.61
C GLY A 448 37.21 8.74 -4.29
N GLU A 449 36.25 9.24 -5.06
CA GLU A 449 34.83 8.86 -4.93
C GLU A 449 34.59 7.46 -5.51
N THR A 450 35.26 7.10 -6.59
CA THR A 450 35.23 5.74 -7.17
C THR A 450 35.69 4.70 -6.17
N LEU A 451 36.74 4.97 -5.39
CA LEU A 451 37.19 4.07 -4.32
C LEU A 451 36.10 3.81 -3.31
N SER A 452 35.43 4.89 -2.85
CA SER A 452 34.33 4.76 -1.87
C SER A 452 33.14 3.99 -2.45
N VAL A 453 32.83 4.17 -3.76
CA VAL A 453 31.83 3.37 -4.47
C VAL A 453 32.24 1.90 -4.54
N GLY A 454 33.54 1.60 -4.67
CA GLY A 454 34.07 0.23 -4.67
C GLY A 454 33.77 -0.58 -3.40
N ILE A 455 33.45 0.05 -2.31
CA ILE A 455 33.04 -0.60 -1.07
C ILE A 455 31.57 -0.31 -0.70
N GLY A 456 30.76 0.19 -1.64
CA GLY A 456 29.35 0.47 -1.46
C GLY A 456 29.04 1.67 -0.57
N GLN A 457 29.91 2.69 -0.60
CA GLN A 457 29.80 3.92 0.19
C GLN A 457 29.67 5.15 -0.73
N SER A 458 29.85 6.35 -0.19
CA SER A 458 29.70 7.62 -0.90
C SER A 458 28.23 7.92 -1.24
N TYR A 459 27.95 8.30 -2.47
CA TYR A 459 26.60 8.66 -2.94
C TYR A 459 25.71 7.45 -3.24
N TRP A 460 26.26 6.22 -3.21
CA TRP A 460 25.52 5.02 -3.56
C TRP A 460 24.44 4.72 -2.54
N SER A 461 23.22 4.53 -3.04
CA SER A 461 22.06 4.15 -2.23
C SER A 461 21.27 3.08 -2.96
N VAL A 462 20.87 2.03 -2.24
CA VAL A 462 20.08 0.90 -2.75
C VAL A 462 18.97 0.54 -1.78
N THR A 463 17.84 0.05 -2.30
CA THR A 463 16.79 -0.48 -1.43
C THR A 463 17.04 -1.95 -1.09
N PRO A 464 16.54 -2.47 0.05
CA PRO A 464 16.58 -3.90 0.33
C PRO A 464 15.93 -4.75 -0.77
N LEU A 465 14.89 -4.25 -1.43
CA LEU A 465 14.28 -4.89 -2.58
C LEU A 465 15.26 -5.01 -3.76
N GLN A 466 15.95 -3.92 -4.12
CA GLN A 466 16.97 -3.94 -5.16
C GLN A 466 18.12 -4.90 -4.84
N LEU A 467 18.54 -4.98 -3.56
CA LEU A 467 19.57 -5.93 -3.14
C LEU A 467 19.10 -7.38 -3.29
N SER A 468 17.85 -7.70 -2.90
CA SER A 468 17.29 -9.03 -3.09
C SER A 468 17.18 -9.38 -4.58
N GLN A 469 16.73 -8.45 -5.42
CA GLN A 469 16.68 -8.66 -6.87
C GLN A 469 18.08 -8.87 -7.47
N ALA A 470 19.07 -8.06 -7.10
CA ALA A 470 20.41 -8.20 -7.59
C ALA A 470 21.06 -9.53 -7.18
N LEU A 471 20.75 -10.01 -5.96
CA LEU A 471 21.15 -11.34 -5.51
C LEU A 471 20.41 -12.44 -6.29
N SER A 472 19.11 -12.27 -6.57
CA SER A 472 18.34 -13.20 -7.41
C SER A 472 18.96 -13.31 -8.81
N ILE A 473 19.35 -12.21 -9.42
CA ILE A 473 20.04 -12.19 -10.72
C ILE A 473 21.40 -12.94 -10.64
N LEU A 474 22.13 -12.74 -9.54
CA LEU A 474 23.42 -13.40 -9.33
C LEU A 474 23.28 -14.92 -9.23
N VAL A 475 22.33 -15.41 -8.41
CA VAL A 475 22.12 -16.86 -8.21
C VAL A 475 21.53 -17.55 -9.46
N ASN A 476 20.77 -16.79 -10.26
CA ASN A 476 20.25 -17.22 -11.56
C ASN A 476 21.24 -17.01 -12.72
N LYS A 477 22.52 -16.73 -12.41
CA LYS A 477 23.60 -16.58 -13.41
C LYS A 477 23.23 -15.59 -14.53
N GLY A 478 22.60 -14.48 -14.15
CA GLY A 478 22.25 -13.39 -15.05
C GLY A 478 20.79 -13.34 -15.51
N GLU A 479 19.98 -14.38 -15.30
CA GLU A 479 18.54 -14.32 -15.59
C GLU A 479 17.84 -13.34 -14.66
N ILE A 480 16.94 -12.52 -15.23
CA ILE A 480 16.23 -11.47 -14.51
C ILE A 480 14.76 -11.82 -14.39
N LYS A 481 14.32 -12.20 -13.22
CA LYS A 481 12.90 -12.35 -12.87
C LYS A 481 12.44 -11.08 -12.13
N VAL A 482 11.35 -10.46 -12.61
CA VAL A 482 10.82 -9.23 -12.00
C VAL A 482 10.18 -9.55 -10.66
N PRO A 483 10.56 -8.86 -9.57
CA PRO A 483 9.91 -9.05 -8.27
C PRO A 483 8.43 -8.71 -8.33
N HIS A 484 7.57 -9.56 -7.77
CA HIS A 484 6.12 -9.35 -7.74
C HIS A 484 5.49 -9.93 -6.48
N LEU A 485 4.37 -9.36 -6.08
CA LEU A 485 3.56 -9.81 -4.95
C LEU A 485 2.31 -10.58 -5.40
N LEU A 486 1.80 -10.31 -6.61
CA LEU A 486 0.64 -11.03 -7.13
C LEU A 486 1.06 -12.41 -7.66
N LYS A 487 0.37 -13.46 -7.20
CA LYS A 487 0.50 -14.83 -7.72
C LYS A 487 -0.62 -15.16 -8.70
N ALA A 488 -1.87 -14.83 -8.35
CA ALA A 488 -3.04 -15.10 -9.19
C ALA A 488 -4.21 -14.17 -8.83
N THR A 489 -5.13 -13.99 -9.77
CA THR A 489 -6.45 -13.40 -9.53
C THR A 489 -7.53 -14.45 -9.65
N THR A 490 -8.57 -14.33 -8.82
CA THR A 490 -9.73 -15.25 -8.83
C THR A 490 -11.01 -14.45 -9.01
N GLU A 491 -11.86 -14.85 -9.95
CA GLU A 491 -13.19 -14.28 -10.13
C GLU A 491 -14.24 -15.38 -10.18
N VAL A 492 -15.44 -15.05 -9.70
CA VAL A 492 -16.61 -15.93 -9.77
C VAL A 492 -17.53 -15.38 -10.86
N VAL A 493 -17.69 -16.15 -11.92
CA VAL A 493 -18.59 -15.83 -13.04
C VAL A 493 -19.86 -16.65 -12.89
N ILE A 494 -21.00 -15.96 -12.77
CA ILE A 494 -22.31 -16.58 -12.73
C ILE A 494 -22.82 -16.69 -14.17
N ASN A 495 -23.24 -17.88 -14.57
CA ASN A 495 -23.74 -18.09 -15.93
C ASN A 495 -25.14 -17.45 -16.07
N ASP A 496 -25.32 -16.50 -17.01
CA ASP A 496 -26.59 -15.80 -17.25
C ASP A 496 -27.76 -16.73 -17.59
N LYS A 497 -27.48 -17.95 -18.06
CA LYS A 497 -28.50 -18.94 -18.46
C LYS A 497 -28.89 -19.87 -17.33
N ASP A 498 -28.06 -20.03 -16.31
CA ASP A 498 -28.32 -20.88 -15.15
C ASP A 498 -27.60 -20.31 -13.93
N ALA A 499 -28.34 -19.50 -13.14
CA ALA A 499 -27.82 -18.86 -11.94
C ALA A 499 -27.36 -19.87 -10.85
N SER A 500 -27.63 -21.16 -11.00
CA SER A 500 -27.18 -22.22 -10.10
C SER A 500 -25.74 -22.67 -10.40
N THR A 501 -25.17 -22.31 -11.56
CA THR A 501 -23.80 -22.68 -11.96
C THR A 501 -22.87 -21.48 -11.88
N ALA A 502 -22.19 -21.34 -10.75
CA ALA A 502 -21.09 -20.40 -10.59
C ALA A 502 -19.76 -21.08 -10.97
N GLN A 503 -19.00 -20.49 -11.89
CA GLN A 503 -17.68 -20.95 -12.28
C GLN A 503 -16.61 -20.05 -11.66
N THR A 504 -15.64 -20.66 -10.98
CA THR A 504 -14.46 -19.96 -10.49
C THR A 504 -13.36 -19.98 -11.54
N ILE A 505 -12.92 -18.80 -11.97
CA ILE A 505 -11.82 -18.63 -12.92
C ILE A 505 -10.61 -18.11 -12.15
N VAL A 506 -9.50 -18.86 -12.22
CA VAL A 506 -8.20 -18.47 -11.66
C VAL A 506 -7.29 -18.07 -12.82
N THR A 507 -6.75 -16.86 -12.77
CA THR A 507 -5.77 -16.36 -13.73
C THR A 507 -4.44 -16.17 -13.02
N GLU A 508 -3.44 -16.96 -13.38
CA GLU A 508 -2.09 -16.83 -12.84
C GLU A 508 -1.41 -15.57 -13.37
N TYR A 509 -0.54 -15.00 -12.53
CA TYR A 509 0.29 -13.86 -12.90
C TYR A 509 1.38 -14.32 -13.86
N VAL A 510 1.50 -13.64 -14.99
CA VAL A 510 2.58 -13.88 -15.95
C VAL A 510 3.76 -13.01 -15.58
N VAL A 511 4.87 -13.65 -15.25
CA VAL A 511 6.11 -12.94 -14.86
C VAL A 511 6.74 -12.28 -16.08
N ASP A 512 6.99 -10.98 -15.98
CA ASP A 512 7.73 -10.25 -17.01
C ASP A 512 9.19 -10.70 -17.04
N GLU A 513 9.65 -11.14 -18.21
CA GLU A 513 11.04 -11.50 -18.44
C GLU A 513 11.82 -10.31 -19.01
N LYS A 514 12.98 -10.03 -18.42
CA LYS A 514 13.92 -9.04 -18.92
C LYS A 514 15.10 -9.73 -19.59
N GLN A 515 15.79 -9.01 -20.50
CA GLN A 515 17.00 -9.53 -21.15
C GLN A 515 18.06 -9.89 -20.10
N PRO A 516 18.61 -11.12 -20.14
CA PRO A 516 19.57 -11.59 -19.16
C PRO A 516 20.92 -10.84 -19.26
N ILE A 517 21.66 -10.83 -18.17
CA ILE A 517 23.06 -10.37 -18.17
C ILE A 517 23.94 -11.50 -18.67
N ILE A 518 24.52 -11.34 -19.85
CA ILE A 518 25.44 -12.30 -20.44
C ILE A 518 26.86 -11.82 -20.19
N LEU A 519 27.67 -12.63 -19.51
CA LEU A 519 29.07 -12.39 -19.27
C LEU A 519 29.94 -13.01 -20.40
N LYS A 520 31.13 -12.49 -20.59
CA LYS A 520 32.11 -13.06 -21.55
C LYS A 520 32.53 -14.48 -21.17
N ASP A 521 32.70 -14.74 -19.87
CA ASP A 521 32.96 -16.07 -19.31
C ASP A 521 31.87 -16.39 -18.26
N GLN A 522 31.04 -17.36 -18.56
CA GLN A 522 29.92 -17.79 -17.69
C GLN A 522 30.42 -18.43 -16.38
N HIS A 523 31.64 -18.98 -16.36
CA HIS A 523 32.22 -19.53 -15.13
C HIS A 523 32.45 -18.45 -14.04
N SER A 524 32.53 -17.18 -14.44
CA SER A 524 32.64 -16.06 -13.49
C SER A 524 31.50 -16.02 -12.45
N TRP A 525 30.28 -16.51 -12.79
CA TRP A 525 29.19 -16.61 -11.83
C TRP A 525 29.53 -17.59 -10.71
N ASP A 526 30.00 -18.78 -11.06
CA ASP A 526 30.35 -19.85 -10.10
C ASP A 526 31.46 -19.41 -9.14
N LEU A 527 32.52 -18.80 -9.66
CA LEU A 527 33.63 -18.27 -8.86
C LEU A 527 33.15 -17.29 -7.76
N VAL A 528 32.20 -16.43 -8.10
CA VAL A 528 31.69 -15.45 -7.13
C VAL A 528 30.69 -16.11 -6.16
N LEU A 529 29.87 -17.03 -6.62
CA LEU A 529 28.95 -17.81 -5.77
C LEU A 529 29.74 -18.66 -4.76
N ASP A 530 30.85 -19.30 -5.15
CA ASP A 530 31.76 -20.01 -4.26
C ASP A 530 32.36 -19.09 -3.18
N GLY A 531 32.73 -17.88 -3.54
CA GLY A 531 33.21 -16.87 -2.60
C GLY A 531 32.15 -16.47 -1.57
N LEU A 532 30.85 -16.40 -1.98
CA LEU A 532 29.73 -16.17 -1.07
C LEU A 532 29.45 -17.38 -0.16
N HIS A 533 29.57 -18.58 -0.68
CA HIS A 533 29.46 -19.82 0.07
C HIS A 533 30.52 -19.87 1.17
N ASN A 534 31.79 -19.64 0.80
CA ASN A 534 32.89 -19.59 1.76
C ASN A 534 32.73 -18.49 2.82
N THR A 535 32.12 -17.35 2.46
CA THR A 535 31.82 -16.27 3.43
C THR A 535 30.96 -16.76 4.60
N VAL A 536 30.11 -17.76 4.38
CA VAL A 536 29.16 -18.31 5.36
C VAL A 536 29.64 -19.62 5.97
N GLN A 537 30.28 -20.49 5.19
CA GLN A 537 30.63 -21.85 5.63
C GLN A 537 32.03 -21.96 6.23
N LYS A 538 32.98 -21.12 5.81
CA LYS A 538 34.34 -21.23 6.26
C LYS A 538 34.54 -20.63 7.65
N PHE A 539 35.19 -21.38 8.54
CA PHE A 539 35.53 -20.90 9.87
C PHE A 539 36.37 -19.61 9.83
N GLY A 540 35.96 -18.60 10.59
CA GLY A 540 36.63 -17.29 10.64
C GLY A 540 36.28 -16.33 9.51
N ALA A 541 35.43 -16.72 8.55
CA ALA A 541 34.84 -15.80 7.58
C ALA A 541 33.75 -14.92 8.21
N THR A 542 33.48 -13.77 7.57
CA THR A 542 32.64 -12.70 8.19
C THR A 542 31.19 -13.06 8.41
N GLY A 543 30.64 -14.07 7.72
CA GLY A 543 29.26 -14.55 7.85
C GLY A 543 29.12 -15.86 8.64
N TYR A 544 30.24 -16.55 8.96
CA TYR A 544 30.24 -17.89 9.55
C TYR A 544 29.41 -17.98 10.83
N ALA A 545 29.62 -17.06 11.76
CA ALA A 545 28.95 -17.11 13.08
C ALA A 545 27.41 -17.06 12.97
N ALA A 546 26.87 -16.36 11.97
CA ALA A 546 25.43 -16.23 11.78
C ALA A 546 24.76 -17.53 11.31
N PHE A 547 25.47 -18.36 10.53
CA PHE A 547 24.93 -19.57 9.92
C PHE A 547 25.51 -20.88 10.49
N LYS A 548 26.39 -20.80 11.47
CA LYS A 548 26.93 -21.99 12.14
C LYS A 548 25.80 -22.90 12.62
N GLY A 549 25.85 -24.18 12.18
CA GLY A 549 24.85 -25.19 12.54
C GLY A 549 23.51 -25.07 11.80
N SER A 550 23.45 -24.38 10.64
CA SER A 550 22.29 -24.45 9.73
C SER A 550 22.09 -25.90 9.24
N LYS A 551 20.82 -26.29 9.05
CA LYS A 551 20.44 -27.60 8.50
C LYS A 551 20.44 -27.62 6.95
N TYR A 552 20.68 -26.47 6.34
CA TYR A 552 20.74 -26.26 4.89
C TYR A 552 22.05 -25.58 4.53
N ASP A 553 22.47 -25.76 3.32
CA ASP A 553 23.67 -25.12 2.79
C ASP A 553 23.34 -23.70 2.30
N ALA A 554 23.92 -22.70 2.93
CA ALA A 554 23.65 -21.30 2.66
C ALA A 554 24.91 -20.56 2.21
N ALA A 555 24.70 -19.52 1.43
CA ALA A 555 25.71 -18.57 1.03
C ALA A 555 25.28 -17.12 1.27
N GLY A 556 26.19 -16.19 1.36
CA GLY A 556 25.81 -14.79 1.63
C GLY A 556 26.96 -13.82 1.77
N LYS A 557 26.62 -12.55 2.07
CA LYS A 557 27.60 -11.46 2.24
C LYS A 557 27.18 -10.50 3.32
N THR A 558 28.10 -10.18 4.21
CA THR A 558 27.97 -9.15 5.24
C THR A 558 28.19 -7.75 4.68
N GLY A 559 27.52 -6.75 5.24
CA GLY A 559 27.74 -5.33 4.96
C GLY A 559 27.64 -4.50 6.25
N SER A 560 28.51 -3.51 6.39
CA SER A 560 28.46 -2.51 7.46
C SER A 560 28.59 -1.14 6.80
N ALA A 561 27.50 -0.38 6.81
CA ALA A 561 27.43 0.90 6.14
C ALA A 561 27.68 2.03 7.15
N GLN A 562 28.80 2.72 6.98
CA GLN A 562 29.13 3.88 7.80
C GLN A 562 28.18 5.04 7.53
N THR A 563 27.61 5.61 8.59
CA THR A 563 26.72 6.78 8.52
C THR A 563 27.35 8.03 9.13
N ALA A 564 28.39 7.88 9.96
CA ALA A 564 29.17 8.97 10.53
C ALA A 564 30.44 9.22 9.72
N ASN A 565 30.81 10.48 9.54
CA ASN A 565 32.16 10.83 9.10
C ASN A 565 33.11 10.66 10.30
N ILE A 566 34.12 9.80 10.14
CA ILE A 566 35.18 9.59 11.12
C ILE A 566 36.39 10.36 10.63
N GLU A 567 37.01 11.16 11.48
CA GLU A 567 38.24 11.90 11.11
C GLU A 567 39.40 10.95 10.90
N GLN A 568 40.36 11.40 10.08
CA GLN A 568 41.54 10.60 9.76
C GLN A 568 42.39 10.43 11.03
N GLY A 569 42.46 9.20 11.56
CA GLY A 569 43.19 8.90 12.80
C GLY A 569 42.30 8.39 13.94
N GLU A 570 41.00 8.68 13.93
CA GLU A 570 40.07 8.19 14.93
C GLU A 570 39.56 6.78 14.64
N GLU A 571 39.30 6.01 15.68
CA GLU A 571 38.62 4.70 15.60
C GLU A 571 37.11 4.91 15.81
N TYR A 572 36.29 4.18 15.07
CA TYR A 572 34.84 4.20 15.23
C TYR A 572 34.45 3.54 16.56
N ASP A 573 33.84 4.31 17.44
CA ASP A 573 33.23 3.83 18.68
C ASP A 573 31.73 4.19 18.68
N ALA A 574 30.90 3.18 18.47
CA ALA A 574 29.44 3.36 18.43
C ALA A 574 28.86 3.93 19.73
N SER A 575 29.54 3.73 20.88
CA SER A 575 29.08 4.26 22.19
C SER A 575 29.17 5.79 22.25
N GLN A 576 30.15 6.37 21.54
CA GLN A 576 30.38 7.82 21.49
C GLN A 576 29.60 8.51 20.37
N VAL A 577 29.03 7.73 19.44
CA VAL A 577 28.25 8.25 18.32
C VAL A 577 26.76 8.31 18.67
N LYS A 578 26.13 9.46 18.38
CA LYS A 578 24.67 9.59 18.52
C LYS A 578 23.97 8.46 17.79
N GLU A 579 22.96 7.83 18.40
CA GLU A 579 22.23 6.68 17.83
C GLU A 579 21.88 6.86 16.35
N SER A 580 21.33 8.02 15.96
CA SER A 580 20.93 8.31 14.57
C SER A 580 22.09 8.38 13.56
N LYS A 581 23.33 8.35 14.02
CA LYS A 581 24.55 8.37 13.21
C LYS A 581 25.36 7.08 13.33
N ARG A 582 24.87 6.08 14.05
CA ARG A 582 25.50 4.76 14.13
C ARG A 582 25.35 4.02 12.82
N ASP A 583 26.27 3.11 12.57
CA ASP A 583 26.33 2.33 11.34
C ASP A 583 25.07 1.49 11.10
N ASN A 584 24.74 1.24 9.84
CA ASN A 584 23.71 0.30 9.44
C ASN A 584 24.35 -1.07 9.19
N ALA A 585 23.68 -2.12 9.69
CA ALA A 585 24.05 -3.50 9.43
C ALA A 585 23.23 -4.06 8.26
N MET A 586 23.92 -4.67 7.29
CA MET A 586 23.29 -5.26 6.12
C MET A 586 23.77 -6.70 5.94
N PHE A 587 22.90 -7.54 5.40
CA PHE A 587 23.23 -8.91 5.03
C PHE A 587 22.41 -9.33 3.82
N ILE A 588 23.06 -10.02 2.89
CA ILE A 588 22.37 -10.73 1.80
C ILE A 588 22.72 -12.21 1.91
N ALA A 589 21.74 -13.07 1.69
CA ALA A 589 21.94 -14.53 1.74
C ALA A 589 20.99 -15.25 0.78
N PHE A 590 21.36 -16.46 0.40
CA PHE A 590 20.52 -17.38 -0.33
C PHE A 590 20.74 -18.82 0.12
N ALA A 591 19.74 -19.65 -0.08
CA ALA A 591 19.81 -21.09 0.21
C ALA A 591 18.72 -21.84 -0.61
N PRO A 592 18.91 -23.17 -0.85
CA PRO A 592 20.17 -23.90 -0.75
C PRO A 592 21.22 -23.37 -1.74
N TYR A 593 22.51 -23.65 -1.53
CA TYR A 593 23.57 -23.16 -2.40
C TYR A 593 23.43 -23.68 -3.85
N GLU A 594 23.22 -24.98 -4.04
CA GLU A 594 23.15 -25.60 -5.36
C GLU A 594 21.89 -25.22 -6.14
N ASN A 595 20.73 -25.17 -5.48
CA ASN A 595 19.44 -24.87 -6.08
C ASN A 595 18.71 -23.83 -5.22
N PRO A 596 19.01 -22.54 -5.37
CA PRO A 596 18.43 -21.50 -4.53
C PRO A 596 16.91 -21.42 -4.63
N GLU A 597 16.24 -21.51 -3.47
CA GLU A 597 14.80 -21.37 -3.33
C GLU A 597 14.38 -20.07 -2.66
N ILE A 598 15.32 -19.44 -1.94
CA ILE A 598 15.09 -18.17 -1.26
C ILE A 598 16.36 -17.31 -1.30
N VAL A 599 16.19 -16.06 -1.68
CA VAL A 599 17.18 -15.00 -1.51
C VAL A 599 16.65 -13.95 -0.54
N ILE A 600 17.52 -13.43 0.34
CA ILE A 600 17.13 -12.49 1.40
C ILE A 600 18.08 -11.31 1.42
N ALA A 601 17.53 -10.10 1.56
CA ALA A 601 18.27 -8.92 1.97
C ALA A 601 17.69 -8.37 3.29
N VAL A 602 18.59 -8.10 4.23
CA VAL A 602 18.29 -7.51 5.54
C VAL A 602 19.05 -6.19 5.67
N ALA A 603 18.34 -5.15 6.11
CA ALA A 603 18.91 -3.87 6.48
C ALA A 603 18.43 -3.48 7.89
N ILE A 604 19.36 -3.20 8.81
CA ILE A 604 19.08 -2.76 10.18
C ILE A 604 19.75 -1.41 10.39
N GLU A 605 18.95 -0.42 10.81
CA GLU A 605 19.43 0.94 11.04
C GLU A 605 20.14 1.07 12.40
N ASN A 606 21.24 1.83 12.42
CA ASN A 606 21.86 2.41 13.61
C ASN A 606 22.19 1.38 14.70
N VAL A 607 22.91 0.31 14.36
CA VAL A 607 23.29 -0.73 15.30
C VAL A 607 24.28 -0.22 16.36
N ALA A 608 24.15 -0.71 17.58
CA ALA A 608 25.01 -0.28 18.69
C ALA A 608 26.44 -0.84 18.55
N GLU A 609 26.55 -2.13 18.23
CA GLU A 609 27.84 -2.83 18.10
C GLU A 609 27.76 -3.91 17.02
N GLY A 610 28.89 -4.29 16.48
CA GLY A 610 29.00 -5.31 15.44
C GLY A 610 28.48 -4.86 14.10
N GLY A 611 28.88 -5.51 13.04
CA GLY A 611 28.47 -5.25 11.68
C GLY A 611 27.31 -6.14 11.21
N GLY A 612 27.22 -6.31 9.88
CA GLY A 612 26.18 -7.10 9.23
C GLY A 612 26.13 -8.55 9.70
N GLY A 613 27.30 -9.21 9.91
CA GLY A 613 27.36 -10.58 10.37
C GLY A 613 26.75 -10.82 11.74
N ALA A 614 26.95 -9.89 12.69
CA ALA A 614 26.45 -10.01 14.06
C ALA A 614 24.98 -9.59 14.22
N ASN A 615 24.50 -8.63 13.41
CA ASN A 615 23.15 -8.06 13.57
C ASN A 615 22.15 -8.51 12.51
N ALA A 616 22.52 -8.45 11.23
CA ALA A 616 21.62 -8.73 10.12
C ALA A 616 21.66 -10.22 9.68
N GLY A 617 22.82 -10.88 9.82
CA GLY A 617 22.98 -12.31 9.52
C GLY A 617 22.06 -13.22 10.33
N PRO A 618 22.00 -13.09 11.68
CA PRO A 618 21.06 -13.88 12.50
C PRO A 618 19.59 -13.66 12.14
N VAL A 619 19.24 -12.46 11.66
CA VAL A 619 17.88 -12.16 11.18
C VAL A 619 17.58 -12.90 9.89
N ALA A 620 18.52 -12.88 8.91
CA ALA A 620 18.38 -13.67 7.68
C ALA A 620 18.26 -15.17 7.98
N ARG A 621 19.10 -15.68 8.93
CA ARG A 621 19.07 -17.06 9.38
C ARG A 621 17.70 -17.48 9.94
N GLN A 622 17.08 -16.68 10.80
CA GLN A 622 15.76 -16.99 11.37
C GLN A 622 14.67 -17.14 10.30
N ILE A 623 14.71 -16.33 9.24
CA ILE A 623 13.77 -16.45 8.13
C ILE A 623 13.98 -17.75 7.36
N MET A 624 15.23 -18.10 7.07
CA MET A 624 15.57 -19.34 6.36
C MET A 624 15.27 -20.59 7.20
N ASP A 625 15.53 -20.54 8.50
CA ASP A 625 15.18 -21.62 9.42
C ASP A 625 13.68 -21.91 9.41
N GLN A 626 12.83 -20.87 9.34
CA GLN A 626 11.39 -21.04 9.18
C GLN A 626 11.02 -21.55 7.79
N TYR A 627 11.68 -21.07 6.75
CA TYR A 627 11.37 -21.48 5.38
C TYR A 627 11.65 -22.95 5.13
N PHE A 628 12.76 -23.48 5.68
CA PHE A 628 13.20 -24.87 5.54
C PHE A 628 12.78 -25.78 6.70
N GLY A 629 12.23 -25.23 7.78
CA GLY A 629 11.76 -25.97 8.94
C GLY A 629 10.33 -26.48 8.81
N ASP A 630 9.87 -27.23 9.83
CA ASP A 630 8.48 -27.65 9.95
C ASP A 630 7.58 -26.42 10.13
N ARG A 631 6.66 -26.21 9.20
CA ARG A 631 5.74 -25.06 9.22
C ARG A 631 4.60 -25.30 10.19
N GLU A 632 4.38 -24.37 11.12
CA GLU A 632 3.19 -24.36 11.97
C GLU A 632 1.98 -23.97 11.08
N ILE A 633 0.98 -24.86 10.95
CA ILE A 633 -0.21 -24.60 10.12
C ILE A 633 -1.10 -23.61 10.85
N ILE A 634 -1.11 -22.37 10.39
CA ILE A 634 -2.07 -21.36 10.83
C ILE A 634 -3.44 -21.66 10.21
N SER A 635 -4.51 -21.58 10.99
CA SER A 635 -5.87 -21.76 10.49
C SER A 635 -6.14 -20.82 9.30
N LYS A 636 -6.60 -21.36 8.17
CA LYS A 636 -6.94 -20.60 6.95
C LYS A 636 -8.07 -19.59 7.17
N ASP A 637 -8.89 -19.75 8.23
CA ASP A 637 -9.97 -18.83 8.56
C ASP A 637 -9.60 -17.96 9.78
N PRO A 638 -9.13 -16.71 9.58
CA PRO A 638 -8.79 -15.80 10.67
C PRO A 638 -10.01 -15.39 11.51
N ARG A 639 -11.25 -15.63 11.05
CA ARG A 639 -12.47 -15.37 11.81
C ARG A 639 -12.65 -16.36 12.95
N LYS A 640 -12.02 -17.54 12.90
CA LYS A 640 -11.96 -18.50 14.00
C LYS A 640 -11.04 -18.04 15.14
N HIS A 641 -10.30 -16.94 14.95
CA HIS A 641 -9.47 -16.30 15.97
C HIS A 641 -9.88 -14.83 16.20
N PRO A 642 -11.13 -14.55 16.58
CA PRO A 642 -11.69 -13.19 16.54
C PRO A 642 -11.17 -12.22 17.59
N HIS A 643 -10.26 -12.49 18.45
CA HIS A 643 -9.78 -11.55 19.48
C HIS A 643 -8.39 -11.84 20.08
N HIS A 644 -7.50 -12.52 19.36
CA HIS A 644 -6.21 -12.89 19.93
C HIS A 644 -5.05 -11.92 19.64
N SER A 645 -5.30 -10.61 19.55
CA SER A 645 -4.19 -9.65 19.67
C SER A 645 -3.52 -9.73 21.06
N ASN A 646 -4.28 -10.07 22.11
CA ASN A 646 -3.76 -10.19 23.47
C ASN A 646 -3.21 -11.60 23.79
N ASP A 647 -3.86 -12.67 23.34
CA ASP A 647 -3.40 -14.04 23.59
C ASP A 647 -2.16 -14.41 22.73
N PHE A 648 -2.06 -13.85 21.53
CA PHE A 648 -0.87 -14.02 20.71
C PHE A 648 0.36 -13.36 21.36
N HIS A 649 0.18 -12.20 21.99
CA HIS A 649 1.23 -11.57 22.81
C HIS A 649 1.56 -12.37 24.07
N GLN A 650 0.61 -13.14 24.64
CA GLN A 650 0.85 -14.00 25.79
C GLN A 650 1.58 -15.30 25.42
N LYS A 651 1.21 -15.95 24.30
CA LYS A 651 1.96 -17.12 23.78
C LYS A 651 3.39 -16.78 23.38
N ILE A 652 3.62 -15.60 22.78
CA ILE A 652 4.98 -15.13 22.46
C ILE A 652 5.81 -14.88 23.72
N LYS A 653 5.21 -14.40 24.83
CA LYS A 653 5.91 -14.24 26.11
C LYS A 653 6.31 -15.57 26.74
N ASN A 654 5.49 -16.60 26.60
CA ASN A 654 5.75 -17.92 27.20
C ASN A 654 6.79 -18.76 26.44
N THR A 655 6.99 -18.50 25.12
CA THR A 655 8.06 -19.15 24.34
C THR A 655 9.40 -18.43 24.44
N ALA A 656 9.43 -17.14 24.79
CA ALA A 656 10.66 -16.36 24.99
C ALA A 656 11.29 -16.53 26.39
N GLY A 657 10.63 -17.24 27.30
CA GLY A 657 11.09 -17.49 28.69
C GLY A 657 11.85 -18.81 28.92
N ASN A 658 12.03 -19.64 27.88
CA ASN A 658 12.68 -20.96 28.00
C ASN A 658 13.89 -21.12 27.04
N HIS A 659 14.67 -20.07 26.84
CA HIS A 659 16.03 -20.21 26.28
C HIS A 659 16.95 -19.13 26.85
#